data_be5baecd0fa147faa5eadb37e7e6454e
#
_entry.id   be5baecd0fa147faa5eadb37e7e6454e
#
_cell.length_a   1.000
_cell.length_b   1.000
_cell.length_c   1.000
_cell.angle_alpha   90.00
_cell.angle_beta   90.00
_cell.angle_gamma   90.00
#
_symmetry.space_group_name_H-M   'P 1'
#
loop_
_entity.id
_entity.type
_entity.pdbx_description
1 polymer ?
#
loop_
_entity_poly.entity_id
_entity_poly.type
_entity_poly.pdbx_seq_one_letter_code
_entity_poly.pdbx_strand_id
1 'polypeptide(L)'
;MKYRRMNLRTYALLILVFLISVVQLTAQQTYSIKGVVKDNLSGEPLPFVNVIIWNSLNGSVTAEDGSFTIQGVSPGSYRLQASFIGYKPFVTAEFRVVKSDVFVGIEMEESSQNLQEVNVVATPFRKTAESPLGLRVIGFKEIEKSAGGNRDISRVVQSFPGVASTAAFRNDIIVRGGGPSENRFFLDGVEIPNINHFSTQGASGGPVGIINPDFIREVNFYAAAFPAARGNALSSVLDFKLQDGNQEKSSARAVVGASEVAFSANGPLGKKTTYLVSVRRSYLQFLFKAIGLPFLPTYTDAQFKIKHQIDKQNEISFIGLGALDDMKLNTGMKDMSDENKYILEYLPVVKQKTYTLGAVYKHFAGHNMYSLIASSSYMNNKNLKYKDNIEEPERLSLDYNSEESEFKLRSENLFRLPYIQLAVGGNVEYIKYTNESYQKIFTDRPFIQEYNTSLGLTKWGVFATATYESYNERFTASLGLRTDANNYSTKMNNMVDQLSPRLSLSYRFYKDFYVNGNIGRFFELPAYTSMGFKDNQGEYINKVNGLQYIRSDQAGIGLEFRPKSYLKFTAEGFYKHYDRYPMSLTDSIPLASKGADYGVLGNEAVQSIATGRAYGLELMGRWYNYKGLTFIASYTLVRSEFKDGRNTNRYLPSSWDNKHLFTFSGTYSLPRNWDVGAKFRYVGGAPYTPYDLEKSSLVEAWDAKGNLYYDYSRFNSGRLKLFTQLDIRIDKSYSFKKWMLGLYLDIQNAWNSTYNQPDVYIKTGKIMNPEAPISQQRYELKPVKRTSGTLLPSIGIMIDF
;
A
#
# COMPACT_ATOMS: atom_id res chain seq x y z
N MET A 1 44.73 17.15 25.36
CA MET A 1 44.46 15.73 25.00
C MET A 1 43.66 15.69 23.72
N LYS A 2 44.24 15.26 22.58
CA LYS A 2 43.56 15.15 21.31
C LYS A 2 42.71 13.86 21.32
N TYR A 3 41.40 14.00 21.38
CA TYR A 3 40.50 12.86 21.13
C TYR A 3 40.60 12.48 19.65
N ARG A 4 41.22 11.33 19.38
CA ARG A 4 41.28 10.69 18.09
C ARG A 4 39.86 10.23 17.74
N ARG A 5 39.17 10.92 16.81
CA ARG A 5 37.89 10.44 16.24
C ARG A 5 38.14 9.06 15.63
N MET A 6 37.55 8.05 16.22
CA MET A 6 37.55 6.71 15.64
C MET A 6 36.82 6.74 14.29
N ASN A 7 37.42 6.15 13.27
CA ASN A 7 36.83 6.07 11.94
C ASN A 7 35.57 5.18 11.95
N LEU A 8 34.58 5.50 11.12
CA LEU A 8 33.34 4.74 10.93
C LEU A 8 33.60 3.23 10.73
N ARG A 9 34.71 2.88 10.10
CA ARG A 9 35.20 1.50 9.93
C ARG A 9 35.51 0.79 11.25
N THR A 10 36.04 1.53 12.24
CA THR A 10 36.38 0.96 13.57
C THR A 10 35.13 0.69 14.39
N TYR A 11 34.10 1.55 14.29
CA TYR A 11 32.80 1.30 14.91
C TYR A 11 32.08 0.11 14.27
N ALA A 12 32.09 0.01 12.93
CA ALA A 12 31.54 -1.13 12.22
C ALA A 12 32.25 -2.45 12.61
N LEU A 13 33.57 -2.41 12.76
CA LEU A 13 34.35 -3.58 13.20
C LEU A 13 34.05 -3.97 14.65
N LEU A 14 33.93 -3.01 15.55
CA LEU A 14 33.56 -3.27 16.96
C LEU A 14 32.15 -3.82 17.11
N ILE A 15 31.20 -3.31 16.34
CA ILE A 15 29.82 -3.83 16.28
C ILE A 15 29.83 -5.26 15.71
N LEU A 16 30.64 -5.53 14.69
CA LEU A 16 30.78 -6.85 14.08
C LEU A 16 31.42 -7.85 15.09
N VAL A 17 32.42 -7.43 15.83
CA VAL A 17 33.08 -8.25 16.87
C VAL A 17 32.17 -8.52 18.06
N PHE A 18 31.36 -7.52 18.47
CA PHE A 18 30.35 -7.69 19.51
C PHE A 18 29.24 -8.67 19.09
N LEU A 19 28.82 -8.64 17.82
CA LEU A 19 27.85 -9.58 17.26
C LEU A 19 28.38 -11.02 17.16
N ILE A 20 29.70 -11.21 17.08
CA ILE A 20 30.34 -12.54 16.95
C ILE A 20 30.59 -13.18 18.30
N SER A 21 30.75 -12.42 19.39
CA SER A 21 31.32 -12.91 20.66
C SER A 21 30.32 -13.57 21.63
N VAL A 22 29.02 -13.61 21.36
CA VAL A 22 28.04 -14.25 22.26
C VAL A 22 27.68 -15.65 21.77
N VAL A 23 28.53 -16.63 21.93
CA VAL A 23 28.23 -18.05 21.73
C VAL A 23 28.05 -18.74 23.08
N GLN A 24 26.82 -18.93 23.52
CA GLN A 24 26.51 -19.91 24.58
C GLN A 24 25.66 -21.04 24.00
N LEU A 25 26.13 -22.26 24.11
CA LEU A 25 25.37 -23.49 23.88
C LEU A 25 24.33 -23.62 25.00
N THR A 26 23.12 -23.19 24.79
CA THR A 26 21.98 -23.58 25.65
C THR A 26 21.14 -24.58 24.86
N ALA A 27 20.72 -25.66 25.54
CA ALA A 27 19.74 -26.60 24.98
C ALA A 27 18.52 -25.80 24.49
N GLN A 28 18.17 -25.97 23.22
CA GLN A 28 17.08 -25.18 22.57
C GLN A 28 15.76 -25.70 23.11
N GLN A 29 15.05 -24.87 23.85
CA GLN A 29 13.71 -25.20 24.35
C GLN A 29 12.75 -25.37 23.18
N THR A 30 11.94 -26.42 23.18
CA THR A 30 10.91 -26.70 22.16
C THR A 30 9.52 -26.30 22.66
N TYR A 31 8.64 -26.02 21.75
CA TYR A 31 7.25 -25.60 21.97
C TYR A 31 6.30 -26.47 21.15
N SER A 32 5.01 -26.20 21.27
CA SER A 32 3.98 -26.89 20.50
C SER A 32 3.26 -25.92 19.55
N ILE A 33 2.88 -26.40 18.40
CA ILE A 33 1.93 -25.74 17.52
C ILE A 33 0.59 -26.44 17.75
N LYS A 34 -0.39 -25.69 18.25
CA LYS A 34 -1.75 -26.14 18.47
C LYS A 34 -2.69 -25.44 17.49
N GLY A 35 -3.83 -26.01 17.22
CA GLY A 35 -4.81 -25.35 16.36
C GLY A 35 -6.08 -26.15 16.18
N VAL A 36 -6.95 -25.59 15.35
CA VAL A 36 -8.22 -26.23 14.91
C VAL A 36 -8.30 -26.11 13.41
N VAL A 37 -8.70 -27.19 12.77
CA VAL A 37 -9.04 -27.20 11.33
C VAL A 37 -10.54 -27.15 11.18
N LYS A 38 -11.04 -26.24 10.34
CA LYS A 38 -12.46 -26.03 10.06
C LYS A 38 -12.73 -25.93 8.57
N ASP A 39 -13.96 -26.24 8.18
CA ASP A 39 -14.47 -25.84 6.86
C ASP A 39 -14.62 -24.32 6.78
N ASN A 40 -14.21 -23.73 5.68
CA ASN A 40 -14.14 -22.27 5.51
C ASN A 40 -15.51 -21.58 5.38
N LEU A 41 -16.59 -22.30 5.04
CA LEU A 41 -17.93 -21.73 4.89
C LEU A 41 -18.90 -22.17 5.98
N SER A 42 -18.86 -23.44 6.40
CA SER A 42 -19.73 -23.94 7.48
C SER A 42 -19.18 -23.59 8.87
N GLY A 43 -17.86 -23.36 8.99
CA GLY A 43 -17.18 -23.18 10.27
C GLY A 43 -17.12 -24.46 11.10
N GLU A 44 -17.58 -25.61 10.58
CA GLU A 44 -17.58 -26.90 11.27
C GLU A 44 -16.15 -27.43 11.43
N PRO A 45 -15.79 -28.00 12.59
CA PRO A 45 -14.49 -28.62 12.80
C PRO A 45 -14.36 -29.88 11.91
N LEU A 46 -13.16 -30.06 11.35
CA LEU A 46 -12.83 -31.19 10.50
C LEU A 46 -11.98 -32.21 11.25
N PRO A 47 -12.53 -33.37 11.59
CA PRO A 47 -11.80 -34.47 12.21
C PRO A 47 -10.89 -35.20 11.21
N PHE A 48 -9.84 -35.84 11.71
CA PHE A 48 -8.93 -36.70 10.96
C PHE A 48 -8.18 -36.04 9.81
N VAL A 49 -8.03 -34.72 9.84
CA VAL A 49 -7.17 -33.95 8.90
C VAL A 49 -5.73 -34.22 9.22
N ASN A 50 -4.95 -34.56 8.21
CA ASN A 50 -3.49 -34.66 8.36
C ASN A 50 -2.88 -33.26 8.29
N VAL A 51 -2.24 -32.82 9.40
CA VAL A 51 -1.59 -31.51 9.53
C VAL A 51 -0.10 -31.73 9.77
N ILE A 52 0.75 -31.28 8.85
CA ILE A 52 2.20 -31.42 8.94
C ILE A 52 2.87 -30.05 8.84
N ILE A 53 4.06 -29.91 9.42
CA ILE A 53 4.92 -28.77 9.11
C ILE A 53 5.35 -28.88 7.65
N TRP A 54 5.09 -27.84 6.87
CA TRP A 54 5.33 -27.83 5.43
C TRP A 54 6.80 -28.14 5.08
N ASN A 55 7.01 -29.05 4.15
CA ASN A 55 8.31 -29.63 3.80
C ASN A 55 9.02 -30.41 4.94
N SER A 56 8.26 -30.97 5.88
CA SER A 56 8.79 -31.84 6.93
C SER A 56 7.87 -33.03 7.14
N LEU A 57 8.34 -34.02 7.89
CA LEU A 57 7.54 -35.18 8.32
C LEU A 57 6.92 -34.98 9.72
N ASN A 58 7.20 -33.88 10.40
CA ASN A 58 6.65 -33.62 11.72
C ASN A 58 5.20 -33.09 11.60
N GLY A 59 4.26 -33.78 12.22
CA GLY A 59 2.85 -33.44 12.10
C GLY A 59 1.97 -34.15 13.11
N SER A 60 0.65 -33.97 12.94
CA SER A 60 -0.41 -34.54 13.78
C SER A 60 -1.66 -34.70 12.95
N VAL A 61 -2.57 -35.56 13.41
CA VAL A 61 -3.91 -35.72 12.86
C VAL A 61 -4.90 -35.02 13.79
N THR A 62 -5.95 -34.36 13.24
CA THR A 62 -6.96 -33.68 14.05
C THR A 62 -7.86 -34.67 14.79
N ALA A 63 -8.24 -34.31 16.01
CA ALA A 63 -9.21 -35.02 16.83
C ALA A 63 -10.66 -34.73 16.33
N GLU A 64 -11.67 -35.31 16.96
CA GLU A 64 -13.09 -35.17 16.59
C GLU A 64 -13.59 -33.73 16.60
N ASP A 65 -13.02 -32.88 17.45
CA ASP A 65 -13.32 -31.46 17.54
C ASP A 65 -12.48 -30.60 16.58
N GLY A 66 -11.77 -31.24 15.65
CA GLY A 66 -10.88 -30.58 14.68
C GLY A 66 -9.55 -30.08 15.27
N SER A 67 -9.30 -30.30 16.56
CA SER A 67 -8.06 -29.81 17.22
C SER A 67 -6.83 -30.69 16.87
N PHE A 68 -5.66 -30.06 16.83
CA PHE A 68 -4.38 -30.75 16.63
C PHE A 68 -3.28 -30.16 17.50
N THR A 69 -2.23 -30.96 17.75
CA THR A 69 -1.03 -30.51 18.47
C THR A 69 0.22 -31.13 17.87
N ILE A 70 1.16 -30.31 17.40
CA ILE A 70 2.47 -30.72 16.92
C ILE A 70 3.49 -30.32 17.97
N GLN A 71 4.17 -31.28 18.59
CA GLN A 71 5.13 -31.09 19.67
C GLN A 71 6.56 -31.01 19.14
N GLY A 72 7.48 -30.55 20.02
CA GLY A 72 8.92 -30.58 19.74
C GLY A 72 9.40 -29.54 18.72
N VAL A 73 8.69 -28.44 18.56
CA VAL A 73 8.98 -27.40 17.58
C VAL A 73 9.94 -26.37 18.16
N SER A 74 11.08 -26.18 17.51
CA SER A 74 12.05 -25.15 17.89
C SER A 74 11.57 -23.75 17.54
N PRO A 75 12.05 -22.69 18.23
CA PRO A 75 11.77 -21.32 17.78
C PRO A 75 12.15 -21.10 16.32
N GLY A 76 11.26 -20.52 15.55
CA GLY A 76 11.45 -20.31 14.11
C GLY A 76 10.17 -19.86 13.40
N SER A 77 10.26 -19.73 12.08
CA SER A 77 9.10 -19.45 11.21
C SER A 77 8.64 -20.71 10.51
N TYR A 78 7.34 -20.97 10.55
CA TYR A 78 6.74 -22.21 10.07
C TYR A 78 5.50 -21.95 9.22
N ARG A 79 5.16 -22.93 8.39
CA ARG A 79 3.87 -23.10 7.72
C ARG A 79 3.36 -24.48 8.01
N LEU A 80 2.06 -24.65 8.06
CA LEU A 80 1.43 -25.94 8.13
C LEU A 80 0.80 -26.29 6.78
N GLN A 81 0.86 -27.53 6.44
CA GLN A 81 0.09 -28.11 5.36
C GLN A 81 -1.01 -28.96 5.96
N ALA A 82 -2.25 -28.71 5.58
CA ALA A 82 -3.40 -29.53 5.92
C ALA A 82 -3.89 -30.27 4.66
N SER A 83 -4.21 -31.56 4.82
CA SER A 83 -4.76 -32.40 3.76
C SER A 83 -5.85 -33.30 4.32
N PHE A 84 -6.97 -33.34 3.63
CA PHE A 84 -8.15 -34.14 3.99
C PHE A 84 -8.90 -34.56 2.75
N ILE A 85 -9.52 -35.76 2.82
CA ILE A 85 -10.34 -36.31 1.75
C ILE A 85 -11.55 -35.40 1.52
N GLY A 86 -11.84 -35.02 0.26
CA GLY A 86 -12.94 -34.12 -0.09
C GLY A 86 -12.60 -32.62 0.09
N TYR A 87 -11.37 -32.27 0.45
CA TYR A 87 -10.92 -30.89 0.62
C TYR A 87 -9.67 -30.59 -0.20
N LYS A 88 -9.56 -29.35 -0.65
CA LYS A 88 -8.35 -28.85 -1.31
C LYS A 88 -7.18 -28.81 -0.31
N PRO A 89 -6.01 -29.38 -0.63
CA PRO A 89 -4.85 -29.24 0.23
C PRO A 89 -4.50 -27.78 0.47
N PHE A 90 -4.27 -27.42 1.72
CA PHE A 90 -4.08 -26.04 2.13
C PHE A 90 -2.70 -25.85 2.79
N VAL A 91 -1.99 -24.76 2.44
CA VAL A 91 -0.78 -24.32 3.13
C VAL A 91 -1.07 -22.99 3.81
N THR A 92 -0.84 -22.93 5.13
CA THR A 92 -1.07 -21.72 5.92
C THR A 92 -0.17 -20.56 5.50
N ALA A 93 -0.53 -19.34 5.87
CA ALA A 93 0.42 -18.27 5.95
C ALA A 93 1.56 -18.63 6.89
N GLU A 94 2.72 -17.99 6.73
CA GLU A 94 3.85 -18.19 7.64
C GLU A 94 3.56 -17.54 9.00
N PHE A 95 3.88 -18.24 10.08
CA PHE A 95 3.77 -17.76 11.45
C PHE A 95 5.03 -18.08 12.23
N ARG A 96 5.22 -17.42 13.39
CA ARG A 96 6.39 -17.62 14.23
C ARG A 96 6.06 -18.40 15.49
N VAL A 97 6.93 -19.35 15.81
CA VAL A 97 7.06 -19.96 17.14
C VAL A 97 8.23 -19.26 17.84
N VAL A 98 7.95 -18.52 18.92
CA VAL A 98 8.98 -17.72 19.61
C VAL A 98 9.27 -18.30 20.99
N LYS A 99 8.37 -18.10 21.95
CA LYS A 99 8.60 -18.45 23.38
C LYS A 99 7.38 -19.07 24.08
N SER A 100 6.36 -19.36 23.30
CA SER A 100 5.14 -20.02 23.78
C SER A 100 4.60 -20.96 22.73
N ASP A 101 3.73 -21.84 23.15
CA ASP A 101 2.87 -22.55 22.22
C ASP A 101 2.10 -21.56 21.38
N VAL A 102 1.96 -21.87 20.10
CA VAL A 102 1.27 -21.00 19.13
C VAL A 102 -0.02 -21.69 18.69
N PHE A 103 -1.10 -20.91 18.62
CA PHE A 103 -2.38 -21.39 18.10
C PHE A 103 -2.55 -20.96 16.65
N VAL A 104 -2.88 -21.92 15.74
CA VAL A 104 -3.05 -21.70 14.31
C VAL A 104 -4.41 -22.25 13.86
N GLY A 105 -5.33 -21.35 13.49
CA GLY A 105 -6.58 -21.75 12.83
C GLY A 105 -6.33 -22.06 11.35
N ILE A 106 -6.87 -23.18 10.88
CA ILE A 106 -6.82 -23.61 9.48
C ILE A 106 -8.24 -23.69 8.95
N GLU A 107 -8.52 -22.96 7.87
CA GLU A 107 -9.80 -22.98 7.16
C GLU A 107 -9.59 -23.68 5.82
N MET A 108 -10.19 -24.84 5.63
CA MET A 108 -10.06 -25.64 4.41
C MET A 108 -11.28 -25.45 3.50
N GLU A 109 -11.03 -25.43 2.21
CA GLU A 109 -12.05 -25.34 1.17
C GLU A 109 -12.39 -26.75 0.66
N GLU A 110 -13.68 -27.05 0.61
CA GLU A 110 -14.16 -28.31 0.06
C GLU A 110 -13.80 -28.43 -1.43
N SER A 111 -13.35 -29.63 -1.83
CA SER A 111 -13.04 -29.95 -3.22
C SER A 111 -14.26 -30.56 -3.90
N SER A 112 -14.51 -30.22 -5.15
CA SER A 112 -15.55 -30.86 -5.97
C SER A 112 -15.17 -32.29 -6.42
N GLN A 113 -13.98 -32.78 -6.10
CA GLN A 113 -13.49 -34.10 -6.48
C GLN A 113 -13.92 -35.20 -5.49
N ASN A 114 -14.59 -36.23 -5.96
CA ASN A 114 -14.61 -37.54 -5.33
C ASN A 114 -13.31 -38.29 -5.69
N LEU A 115 -12.60 -38.71 -4.69
CA LEU A 115 -11.29 -39.29 -4.67
C LEU A 115 -10.98 -40.37 -5.72
N GLN A 116 -10.18 -40.05 -6.67
CA GLN A 116 -9.09 -40.91 -7.14
C GLN A 116 -7.77 -40.16 -6.83
N GLU A 117 -6.76 -40.91 -6.42
CA GLU A 117 -5.42 -40.38 -6.04
C GLU A 117 -4.90 -39.32 -6.98
N VAL A 118 -5.21 -38.04 -6.75
CA VAL A 118 -4.55 -36.96 -7.42
C VAL A 118 -3.58 -36.37 -6.40
N ASN A 119 -2.30 -36.55 -6.65
CA ASN A 119 -1.20 -35.91 -5.96
C ASN A 119 -1.30 -34.38 -6.15
N VAL A 120 -2.25 -33.71 -5.54
CA VAL A 120 -2.32 -32.27 -5.53
C VAL A 120 -1.26 -31.77 -4.54
N VAL A 121 -0.18 -31.26 -5.07
CA VAL A 121 0.92 -30.73 -4.27
C VAL A 121 0.46 -29.40 -3.66
N ALA A 122 0.32 -29.37 -2.35
CA ALA A 122 0.01 -28.15 -1.63
C ALA A 122 1.09 -27.07 -1.86
N THR A 123 0.66 -25.88 -2.22
CA THR A 123 1.57 -24.78 -2.60
C THR A 123 1.18 -23.48 -1.88
N PRO A 124 2.16 -22.65 -1.49
CA PRO A 124 1.90 -21.31 -0.95
C PRO A 124 1.44 -20.29 -2.01
N PHE A 125 1.48 -20.67 -3.31
CA PHE A 125 1.07 -19.79 -4.41
C PHE A 125 -0.43 -19.89 -4.66
N ARG A 126 -1.21 -19.23 -3.78
CA ARG A 126 -2.67 -19.21 -3.90
C ARG A 126 -3.11 -18.33 -5.08
N LYS A 127 -4.23 -18.68 -5.67
CA LYS A 127 -5.02 -17.90 -6.61
C LYS A 127 -6.49 -18.04 -6.27
N THR A 128 -7.28 -17.06 -6.61
CA THR A 128 -8.74 -17.15 -6.53
C THR A 128 -9.31 -17.24 -7.95
N ALA A 129 -10.49 -17.82 -8.08
CA ALA A 129 -11.16 -17.90 -9.36
C ALA A 129 -11.46 -16.51 -9.95
N GLU A 130 -11.80 -15.54 -9.11
CA GLU A 130 -12.03 -14.15 -9.51
C GLU A 130 -10.76 -13.45 -9.97
N SER A 131 -9.59 -13.86 -9.46
CA SER A 131 -8.29 -13.26 -9.79
C SER A 131 -7.23 -14.35 -10.08
N PRO A 132 -7.37 -15.07 -11.18
CA PRO A 132 -6.37 -16.06 -11.60
C PRO A 132 -5.06 -15.43 -12.05
N LEU A 133 -5.11 -14.18 -12.51
CA LEU A 133 -3.99 -13.30 -12.82
C LEU A 133 -3.87 -12.22 -11.75
N GLY A 134 -2.66 -11.77 -11.51
CA GLY A 134 -2.42 -10.57 -10.69
C GLY A 134 -2.55 -10.74 -9.19
N LEU A 135 -3.08 -11.85 -8.63
CA LEU A 135 -3.08 -12.09 -7.20
C LEU A 135 -1.69 -12.50 -6.72
N ARG A 136 -1.16 -11.73 -5.76
CA ARG A 136 0.10 -12.01 -5.08
C ARG A 136 -0.13 -12.02 -3.59
N VAL A 137 0.16 -13.16 -2.97
CA VAL A 137 0.07 -13.31 -1.51
C VAL A 137 1.43 -13.03 -0.91
N ILE A 138 1.48 -12.06 0.01
CA ILE A 138 2.68 -11.59 0.68
C ILE A 138 2.59 -12.01 2.14
N GLY A 139 3.53 -12.82 2.60
CA GLY A 139 3.55 -13.33 3.97
C GLY A 139 4.28 -12.39 4.92
N PHE A 140 4.05 -12.58 6.21
CA PHE A 140 4.66 -11.82 7.28
C PHE A 140 6.21 -11.73 7.17
N LYS A 141 6.90 -12.87 6.94
CA LYS A 141 8.37 -12.91 6.85
C LYS A 141 8.91 -12.07 5.68
N GLU A 142 8.21 -12.06 4.55
CA GLU A 142 8.60 -11.22 3.41
C GLU A 142 8.51 -9.73 3.77
N ILE A 143 7.56 -9.34 4.62
CA ILE A 143 7.43 -7.95 5.08
C ILE A 143 8.52 -7.63 6.11
N GLU A 144 8.73 -8.50 7.08
CA GLU A 144 9.69 -8.28 8.18
C GLU A 144 11.14 -8.29 7.71
N LYS A 145 11.51 -9.20 6.78
CA LYS A 145 12.90 -9.47 6.38
C LYS A 145 13.31 -8.85 5.03
N SER A 146 12.42 -8.12 4.37
CA SER A 146 12.74 -7.45 3.10
C SER A 146 13.82 -6.41 3.28
N ALA A 147 14.92 -6.54 2.54
CA ALA A 147 16.00 -5.54 2.53
C ALA A 147 15.47 -4.20 2.01
N GLY A 148 15.79 -3.10 2.69
CA GLY A 148 15.28 -1.76 2.38
C GLY A 148 13.77 -1.59 2.58
N GLY A 149 13.10 -2.61 3.10
CA GLY A 149 11.66 -2.60 3.32
C GLY A 149 11.24 -1.80 4.55
N ASN A 150 12.12 -1.65 5.53
CA ASN A 150 11.83 -0.97 6.79
C ASN A 150 10.57 -1.49 7.50
N ARG A 151 10.23 -2.76 7.30
CA ARG A 151 8.99 -3.37 7.81
C ARG A 151 7.72 -2.68 7.30
N ASP A 152 7.75 -2.07 6.11
CA ASP A 152 6.67 -1.34 5.48
C ASP A 152 6.18 -2.09 4.24
N ILE A 153 4.88 -2.43 4.23
CA ILE A 153 4.27 -3.20 3.15
C ILE A 153 4.32 -2.47 1.80
N SER A 154 4.19 -1.14 1.81
CA SER A 154 4.23 -0.35 0.57
C SER A 154 5.57 -0.52 -0.17
N ARG A 155 6.67 -0.66 0.58
CA ARG A 155 8.01 -0.91 0.03
C ARG A 155 8.21 -2.36 -0.41
N VAL A 156 7.54 -3.30 0.25
CA VAL A 156 7.61 -4.73 -0.11
C VAL A 156 6.84 -5.00 -1.40
N VAL A 157 5.66 -4.42 -1.55
CA VAL A 157 4.83 -4.53 -2.76
C VAL A 157 5.55 -4.05 -4.01
N GLN A 158 6.46 -3.08 -3.90
CA GLN A 158 7.32 -2.61 -4.99
C GLN A 158 8.30 -3.67 -5.54
N SER A 159 8.42 -4.83 -4.91
CA SER A 159 9.21 -5.96 -5.43
C SER A 159 8.45 -6.81 -6.45
N PHE A 160 7.13 -6.61 -6.57
CA PHE A 160 6.29 -7.39 -7.49
C PHE A 160 6.18 -6.73 -8.87
N PRO A 161 5.93 -7.53 -9.92
CA PRO A 161 5.77 -6.97 -11.26
C PRO A 161 4.58 -6.01 -11.32
N GLY A 162 4.68 -5.03 -12.20
CA GLY A 162 3.66 -4.00 -12.40
C GLY A 162 3.67 -2.88 -11.37
N VAL A 163 4.51 -2.96 -10.33
CA VAL A 163 4.52 -1.95 -9.26
C VAL A 163 5.73 -1.04 -9.39
N ALA A 164 5.48 0.23 -9.65
CA ALA A 164 6.49 1.28 -9.62
C ALA A 164 6.52 1.99 -8.28
N SER A 165 7.61 2.66 -7.99
CA SER A 165 7.80 3.55 -6.84
C SER A 165 7.98 4.99 -7.30
N THR A 166 7.55 5.93 -6.49
CA THR A 166 7.92 7.34 -6.62
C THR A 166 9.32 7.62 -6.09
N ALA A 167 9.76 8.86 -6.24
CA ALA A 167 11.02 9.37 -5.71
C ALA A 167 11.13 9.21 -4.18
N ALA A 168 12.32 9.46 -3.63
CA ALA A 168 12.63 9.37 -2.21
C ALA A 168 11.59 10.06 -1.31
N PHE A 169 11.41 9.53 -0.11
CA PHE A 169 10.48 10.00 0.92
C PHE A 169 8.99 9.83 0.63
N ARG A 170 8.61 9.02 -0.38
CA ARG A 170 7.22 8.63 -0.63
C ARG A 170 7.10 7.12 -0.85
N ASN A 171 5.99 6.56 -0.39
CA ASN A 171 5.64 5.15 -0.54
C ASN A 171 4.39 4.96 -1.41
N ASP A 172 4.21 5.81 -2.42
CA ASP A 172 3.10 5.65 -3.36
C ASP A 172 3.17 4.28 -4.04
N ILE A 173 2.02 3.66 -4.19
CA ILE A 173 1.87 2.40 -4.90
C ILE A 173 1.28 2.71 -6.28
N ILE A 174 2.10 2.59 -7.31
CA ILE A 174 1.75 2.84 -8.71
C ILE A 174 1.66 1.48 -9.39
N VAL A 175 0.46 1.08 -9.82
CA VAL A 175 0.23 -0.26 -10.36
C VAL A 175 -0.17 -0.21 -11.82
N ARG A 176 0.64 -0.86 -12.68
CA ARG A 176 0.37 -0.95 -14.12
C ARG A 176 0.10 0.40 -14.76
N GLY A 177 0.88 1.42 -14.38
CA GLY A 177 0.78 2.78 -14.89
C GLY A 177 -0.42 3.59 -14.41
N GLY A 178 -1.20 3.08 -13.46
CA GLY A 178 -2.25 3.84 -12.80
C GLY A 178 -1.74 4.59 -11.57
N GLY A 179 -2.35 5.73 -11.27
CA GLY A 179 -1.93 6.61 -10.18
C GLY A 179 -2.18 6.04 -8.78
N PRO A 180 -1.58 6.65 -7.75
CA PRO A 180 -1.74 6.19 -6.37
C PRO A 180 -3.19 6.21 -5.88
N SER A 181 -4.02 7.15 -6.34
CA SER A 181 -5.44 7.26 -5.99
C SER A 181 -6.30 6.09 -6.45
N GLU A 182 -5.84 5.34 -7.47
CA GLU A 182 -6.57 4.24 -8.09
C GLU A 182 -6.53 2.93 -7.28
N ASN A 183 -5.92 2.94 -6.09
CA ASN A 183 -5.78 1.77 -5.23
C ASN A 183 -6.76 1.82 -4.05
N ARG A 184 -7.19 0.65 -3.56
CA ARG A 184 -8.01 0.53 -2.34
C ARG A 184 -7.41 -0.45 -1.37
N PHE A 185 -7.66 -0.20 -0.09
CA PHE A 185 -7.04 -0.91 1.02
C PHE A 185 -8.10 -1.45 1.96
N PHE A 186 -7.97 -2.71 2.36
CA PHE A 186 -8.89 -3.38 3.27
C PHE A 186 -8.12 -4.05 4.40
N LEU A 187 -8.61 -3.95 5.60
CA LEU A 187 -8.05 -4.56 6.81
C LEU A 187 -9.09 -5.53 7.40
N ASP A 188 -8.91 -6.85 7.21
CA ASP A 188 -9.90 -7.89 7.53
C ASP A 188 -11.31 -7.58 6.99
N GLY A 189 -11.39 -6.99 5.81
CA GLY A 189 -12.65 -6.61 5.18
C GLY A 189 -13.11 -5.18 5.46
N VAL A 190 -12.59 -4.49 6.45
CA VAL A 190 -12.83 -3.06 6.70
C VAL A 190 -12.02 -2.23 5.70
N GLU A 191 -12.68 -1.40 4.92
CA GLU A 191 -12.00 -0.47 4.01
C GLU A 191 -11.36 0.67 4.78
N ILE A 192 -10.07 0.94 4.52
CA ILE A 192 -9.29 2.02 5.12
C ILE A 192 -8.89 3.03 4.05
N PRO A 193 -8.89 4.34 4.33
CA PRO A 193 -8.67 5.37 3.31
C PRO A 193 -7.24 5.38 2.78
N ASN A 194 -6.26 5.10 3.61
CA ASN A 194 -4.84 5.07 3.25
C ASN A 194 -4.06 4.09 4.14
N ILE A 195 -2.82 3.81 3.76
CA ILE A 195 -1.91 2.91 4.48
C ILE A 195 -0.61 3.58 4.93
N ASN A 196 -0.48 4.89 4.76
CA ASN A 196 0.73 5.64 5.09
C ASN A 196 0.42 6.87 5.93
N HIS A 197 1.36 7.25 6.81
CA HIS A 197 1.41 8.54 7.48
C HIS A 197 1.67 9.67 6.47
N PHE A 198 1.21 10.88 6.75
CA PHE A 198 1.36 12.07 5.89
C PHE A 198 0.83 11.83 4.48
N SER A 199 -0.31 11.17 4.37
CA SER A 199 -0.92 10.89 3.07
C SER A 199 -1.40 12.18 2.39
N THR A 200 -1.23 12.21 1.06
CA THR A 200 -1.73 13.32 0.23
C THR A 200 -3.22 13.19 0.02
N GLN A 201 -3.98 14.26 0.27
CA GLN A 201 -5.41 14.27 0.03
C GLN A 201 -5.74 14.19 -1.47
N GLY A 202 -6.73 13.38 -1.82
CA GLY A 202 -7.08 13.07 -3.20
C GLY A 202 -6.13 12.08 -3.89
N ALA A 203 -5.13 11.56 -3.16
CA ALA A 203 -4.24 10.49 -3.56
C ALA A 203 -3.88 9.62 -2.36
N SER A 204 -3.20 8.52 -2.56
CA SER A 204 -2.53 7.79 -1.49
C SER A 204 -1.03 8.14 -1.48
N GLY A 205 -0.29 7.62 -0.53
CA GLY A 205 1.14 7.85 -0.43
C GLY A 205 1.51 8.46 0.91
N GLY A 206 2.75 8.79 1.09
CA GLY A 206 3.33 9.23 2.35
C GLY A 206 4.63 8.47 2.61
N PRO A 207 5.46 8.92 3.56
CA PRO A 207 6.82 8.38 3.72
C PRO A 207 6.89 7.05 4.48
N VAL A 208 5.92 6.72 5.32
CA VAL A 208 5.96 5.59 6.26
C VAL A 208 4.59 4.93 6.39
N GLY A 209 4.58 3.59 6.44
CA GLY A 209 3.36 2.80 6.60
C GLY A 209 2.73 2.92 7.98
N ILE A 210 1.39 3.08 8.02
CA ILE A 210 0.60 3.16 9.25
C ILE A 210 0.25 1.77 9.83
N ILE A 211 0.22 0.72 9.00
CA ILE A 211 -0.17 -0.63 9.44
C ILE A 211 1.01 -1.28 10.16
N ASN A 212 0.78 -1.78 11.37
CA ASN A 212 1.81 -2.54 12.08
C ASN A 212 2.03 -3.91 11.42
N PRO A 213 3.23 -4.19 10.88
CA PRO A 213 3.54 -5.45 10.21
C PRO A 213 3.46 -6.67 11.14
N ASP A 214 3.64 -6.50 12.47
CA ASP A 214 3.56 -7.60 13.43
C ASP A 214 2.15 -8.23 13.50
N PHE A 215 1.13 -7.49 13.07
CA PHE A 215 -0.25 -7.98 13.07
C PHE A 215 -0.68 -8.58 11.74
N ILE A 216 0.10 -8.39 10.69
CA ILE A 216 -0.24 -8.91 9.37
C ILE A 216 0.03 -10.43 9.36
N ARG A 217 -0.99 -11.21 9.05
CA ARG A 217 -0.85 -12.62 8.70
C ARG A 217 -0.38 -12.75 7.26
N GLU A 218 -1.06 -12.05 6.36
CA GLU A 218 -0.77 -11.99 4.93
C GLU A 218 -1.46 -10.80 4.29
N VAL A 219 -0.98 -10.42 3.11
CA VAL A 219 -1.62 -9.41 2.25
C VAL A 219 -1.94 -10.04 0.92
N ASN A 220 -3.21 -10.00 0.54
CA ASN A 220 -3.66 -10.34 -0.80
C ASN A 220 -3.58 -9.08 -1.66
N PHE A 221 -2.58 -9.01 -2.51
CA PHE A 221 -2.38 -7.92 -3.45
C PHE A 221 -2.93 -8.31 -4.81
N TYR A 222 -3.99 -7.64 -5.22
CA TYR A 222 -4.64 -7.78 -6.53
C TYR A 222 -4.16 -6.65 -7.45
N ALA A 223 -3.32 -6.96 -8.42
CA ALA A 223 -2.83 -6.01 -9.43
C ALA A 223 -3.71 -5.97 -10.69
N ALA A 224 -4.72 -6.86 -10.79
CA ALA A 224 -5.74 -6.94 -11.84
C ALA A 224 -6.86 -7.85 -11.37
N ALA A 225 -7.99 -7.83 -12.09
CA ALA A 225 -9.10 -8.75 -11.88
C ALA A 225 -9.49 -8.92 -10.40
N PHE A 226 -9.61 -7.83 -9.67
CA PHE A 226 -10.03 -7.90 -8.28
C PHE A 226 -11.52 -8.24 -8.15
N PRO A 227 -11.95 -8.90 -7.04
CA PRO A 227 -13.29 -9.38 -6.83
C PRO A 227 -14.38 -8.32 -7.02
N ALA A 228 -15.59 -8.71 -7.48
CA ALA A 228 -16.70 -7.76 -7.61
C ALA A 228 -17.13 -7.15 -6.27
N ALA A 229 -16.88 -7.86 -5.16
CA ALA A 229 -17.04 -7.31 -3.81
C ALA A 229 -16.16 -6.10 -3.52
N ARG A 230 -15.08 -5.91 -4.29
CA ARG A 230 -14.15 -4.77 -4.16
C ARG A 230 -14.43 -3.78 -5.30
N GLY A 231 -15.12 -2.68 -4.96
CA GLY A 231 -15.43 -1.57 -5.87
C GLY A 231 -14.50 -0.39 -5.69
N ASN A 232 -14.78 0.67 -6.42
CA ASN A 232 -14.16 1.98 -6.30
C ASN A 232 -12.62 1.97 -6.49
N ALA A 233 -12.09 1.05 -7.31
CA ALA A 233 -10.66 0.90 -7.62
C ALA A 233 -10.46 0.70 -9.12
N LEU A 234 -9.36 1.25 -9.68
CA LEU A 234 -9.00 1.08 -11.10
C LEU A 234 -7.68 0.35 -11.28
N SER A 235 -6.77 0.35 -10.29
CA SER A 235 -5.43 -0.21 -10.47
C SER A 235 -5.14 -1.38 -9.56
N SER A 236 -5.41 -1.30 -8.28
CA SER A 236 -5.18 -2.43 -7.38
C SER A 236 -6.07 -2.42 -6.14
N VAL A 237 -6.13 -3.59 -5.51
CA VAL A 237 -6.70 -3.78 -4.18
C VAL A 237 -5.68 -4.52 -3.31
N LEU A 238 -5.41 -3.98 -2.12
CA LEU A 238 -4.62 -4.65 -1.08
C LEU A 238 -5.57 -5.04 0.06
N ASP A 239 -5.73 -6.33 0.27
CA ASP A 239 -6.58 -6.89 1.34
C ASP A 239 -5.67 -7.52 2.41
N PHE A 240 -5.49 -6.79 3.51
CA PHE A 240 -4.69 -7.19 4.66
C PHE A 240 -5.48 -8.14 5.53
N LYS A 241 -4.95 -9.33 5.75
CA LYS A 241 -5.46 -10.29 6.71
C LYS A 241 -4.63 -10.21 7.98
N LEU A 242 -5.26 -9.82 9.07
CA LEU A 242 -4.60 -9.76 10.38
C LEU A 242 -4.50 -11.15 10.99
N GLN A 243 -3.54 -11.32 11.87
CA GLN A 243 -3.48 -12.46 12.77
C GLN A 243 -4.65 -12.38 13.77
N ASP A 244 -5.04 -13.52 14.32
CA ASP A 244 -5.86 -13.55 15.53
C ASP A 244 -4.94 -13.56 16.75
N GLY A 245 -5.39 -13.02 17.88
CA GLY A 245 -4.65 -13.11 19.13
C GLY A 245 -4.45 -14.55 19.55
N ASN A 246 -3.35 -14.85 20.23
CA ASN A 246 -3.08 -16.18 20.76
C ASN A 246 -4.16 -16.57 21.79
N GLN A 247 -4.70 -17.77 21.68
CA GLN A 247 -5.74 -18.25 22.57
C GLN A 247 -5.20 -18.86 23.87
N GLU A 248 -3.92 -19.24 23.90
CA GLU A 248 -3.29 -19.95 25.00
C GLU A 248 -2.61 -19.02 26.00
N LYS A 249 -1.83 -18.07 25.49
CA LYS A 249 -1.01 -17.18 26.33
C LYS A 249 -0.87 -15.80 25.72
N SER A 250 -0.73 -14.81 26.59
CA SER A 250 -0.35 -13.47 26.16
C SER A 250 1.12 -13.42 25.82
N SER A 251 1.46 -12.68 24.79
CA SER A 251 2.82 -12.37 24.36
C SER A 251 2.91 -10.88 24.03
N ALA A 252 4.12 -10.34 24.17
CA ALA A 252 4.37 -8.95 23.86
C ALA A 252 5.66 -8.80 23.07
N ARG A 253 5.76 -7.75 22.29
CA ARG A 253 6.95 -7.37 21.53
C ARG A 253 7.23 -5.88 21.73
N ALA A 254 8.46 -5.56 22.05
CA ALA A 254 8.97 -4.20 22.00
C ALA A 254 9.98 -4.09 20.84
N VAL A 255 9.90 -2.99 20.09
CA VAL A 255 10.79 -2.71 18.96
C VAL A 255 11.35 -1.31 19.11
N VAL A 256 12.67 -1.19 18.98
CA VAL A 256 13.35 0.07 18.69
C VAL A 256 13.88 -0.06 17.26
N GLY A 257 13.15 0.50 16.31
CA GLY A 257 13.44 0.41 14.89
C GLY A 257 14.37 1.53 14.40
N ALA A 258 14.48 1.67 13.10
CA ALA A 258 15.27 2.75 12.48
C ALA A 258 14.67 4.15 12.72
N SER A 259 13.37 4.24 12.87
CA SER A 259 12.62 5.49 12.89
C SER A 259 11.61 5.59 14.03
N GLU A 260 11.39 4.51 14.77
CA GLU A 260 10.26 4.39 15.70
C GLU A 260 10.57 3.49 16.89
N VAL A 261 9.84 3.75 17.98
CA VAL A 261 9.66 2.82 19.08
C VAL A 261 8.23 2.26 18.97
N ALA A 262 8.10 0.95 19.08
CA ALA A 262 6.82 0.25 19.00
C ALA A 262 6.68 -0.74 20.16
N PHE A 263 5.44 -0.87 20.62
CA PHE A 263 5.03 -1.91 21.54
C PHE A 263 3.80 -2.60 20.97
N SER A 264 3.80 -3.92 20.97
CA SER A 264 2.64 -4.73 20.60
C SER A 264 2.43 -5.86 21.56
N ALA A 265 1.17 -6.20 21.79
CA ALA A 265 0.78 -7.32 22.63
C ALA A 265 -0.40 -8.08 22.01
N ASN A 266 -0.45 -9.37 22.27
CA ASN A 266 -1.55 -10.22 21.86
C ASN A 266 -1.79 -11.33 22.89
N GLY A 267 -3.02 -11.85 22.91
CA GLY A 267 -3.35 -12.93 23.85
C GLY A 267 -4.86 -13.11 24.03
N PRO A 268 -5.24 -13.98 24.99
CA PRO A 268 -6.63 -14.17 25.36
C PRO A 268 -7.11 -13.10 26.34
N LEU A 269 -8.34 -12.64 26.16
CA LEU A 269 -9.14 -11.90 27.16
C LEU A 269 -10.14 -12.83 27.87
N GLY A 270 -10.08 -14.13 27.56
CA GLY A 270 -10.96 -15.17 28.08
C GLY A 270 -11.01 -16.34 27.09
N LYS A 271 -11.85 -17.33 27.38
CA LYS A 271 -11.89 -18.58 26.57
C LYS A 271 -12.34 -18.36 25.11
N LYS A 272 -13.10 -17.32 24.84
CA LYS A 272 -13.73 -17.04 23.53
C LYS A 272 -13.29 -15.73 22.93
N THR A 273 -12.41 -14.97 23.58
CA THR A 273 -12.02 -13.64 23.13
C THR A 273 -10.52 -13.52 23.10
N THR A 274 -10.01 -13.02 21.98
CA THR A 274 -8.60 -12.71 21.80
C THR A 274 -8.40 -11.24 21.42
N TYR A 275 -7.22 -10.73 21.68
CA TYR A 275 -6.84 -9.37 21.35
C TYR A 275 -5.48 -9.28 20.65
N LEU A 276 -5.34 -8.26 19.84
CA LEU A 276 -4.09 -7.68 19.36
C LEU A 276 -4.15 -6.19 19.66
N VAL A 277 -3.06 -5.62 20.16
CA VAL A 277 -2.92 -4.18 20.38
C VAL A 277 -1.51 -3.72 20.10
N SER A 278 -1.36 -2.58 19.45
CA SER A 278 -0.05 -1.94 19.25
C SER A 278 -0.13 -0.43 19.36
N VAL A 279 0.99 0.15 19.78
CA VAL A 279 1.22 1.60 19.78
C VAL A 279 2.63 1.83 19.24
N ARG A 280 2.78 2.81 18.31
CA ARG A 280 4.07 3.22 17.77
C ARG A 280 4.24 4.72 17.90
N ARG A 281 5.48 5.15 18.15
CA ARG A 281 5.88 6.56 18.14
C ARG A 281 7.17 6.73 17.38
N SER A 282 7.18 7.64 16.41
CA SER A 282 8.39 7.95 15.66
C SER A 282 9.32 8.89 16.42
N TYR A 283 10.61 8.77 16.12
CA TYR A 283 11.65 9.71 16.51
C TYR A 283 12.43 10.25 15.29
N LEU A 284 11.82 10.20 14.10
CA LEU A 284 12.38 10.68 12.83
C LEU A 284 12.87 12.11 12.91
N GLN A 285 12.19 12.96 13.68
CA GLN A 285 12.58 14.36 13.88
C GLN A 285 14.03 14.53 14.38
N PHE A 286 14.48 13.65 15.29
CA PHE A 286 15.85 13.71 15.79
C PHE A 286 16.85 13.27 14.73
N LEU A 287 16.53 12.20 14.00
CA LEU A 287 17.35 11.71 12.92
C LEU A 287 17.45 12.77 11.79
N PHE A 288 16.34 13.32 11.35
CA PHE A 288 16.28 14.31 10.27
C PHE A 288 17.01 15.60 10.66
N LYS A 289 16.87 16.03 11.92
CA LYS A 289 17.63 17.16 12.44
C LYS A 289 19.14 16.90 12.43
N ALA A 290 19.55 15.67 12.82
CA ALA A 290 20.97 15.31 12.86
C ALA A 290 21.62 15.24 11.47
N ILE A 291 20.87 14.87 10.43
CA ILE A 291 21.35 14.81 9.03
C ILE A 291 21.05 16.10 8.24
N GLY A 292 20.52 17.14 8.90
CA GLY A 292 20.33 18.46 8.31
C GLY A 292 19.21 18.55 7.29
N LEU A 293 18.09 17.85 7.49
CA LEU A 293 16.91 17.97 6.65
C LEU A 293 16.05 19.17 7.07
N PRO A 294 15.36 19.83 6.10
CA PRO A 294 14.57 21.03 6.36
C PRO A 294 13.20 20.76 7.00
N PHE A 295 12.82 19.51 7.21
CA PHE A 295 11.55 19.12 7.81
C PHE A 295 11.73 18.02 8.85
N LEU A 296 10.87 18.02 9.88
CA LEU A 296 11.00 17.22 11.09
C LEU A 296 9.67 16.47 11.35
N PRO A 297 9.42 15.33 10.67
CA PRO A 297 8.19 14.58 10.83
C PRO A 297 8.17 13.80 12.14
N THR A 298 7.00 13.73 12.76
CA THR A 298 6.69 12.83 13.87
C THR A 298 5.32 12.21 13.66
N TYR A 299 5.18 10.95 14.05
CA TYR A 299 3.89 10.30 14.07
C TYR A 299 3.69 9.47 15.34
N THR A 300 2.44 9.28 15.70
CA THR A 300 2.01 8.31 16.71
C THR A 300 0.83 7.56 16.13
N ASP A 301 0.87 6.25 16.18
CA ASP A 301 -0.26 5.43 15.77
C ASP A 301 -0.58 4.35 16.76
N ALA A 302 -1.83 3.88 16.68
CA ALA A 302 -2.31 2.75 17.44
C ALA A 302 -3.20 1.87 16.56
N GLN A 303 -3.10 0.56 16.77
CA GLN A 303 -3.90 -0.43 16.07
C GLN A 303 -4.37 -1.49 17.04
N PHE A 304 -5.62 -1.96 16.89
CA PHE A 304 -6.12 -3.10 17.65
C PHE A 304 -7.03 -3.99 16.82
N LYS A 305 -7.14 -5.25 17.24
CA LYS A 305 -8.18 -6.19 16.84
C LYS A 305 -8.63 -6.97 18.06
N ILE A 306 -9.93 -7.04 18.28
CA ILE A 306 -10.55 -7.87 19.29
C ILE A 306 -11.49 -8.83 18.57
N LYS A 307 -11.24 -10.12 18.68
CA LYS A 307 -12.10 -11.17 18.10
C LYS A 307 -12.81 -11.92 19.20
N HIS A 308 -14.12 -12.03 19.10
CA HIS A 308 -14.97 -12.76 20.03
C HIS A 308 -15.77 -13.83 19.30
N GLN A 309 -15.64 -15.09 19.72
CA GLN A 309 -16.44 -16.21 19.28
C GLN A 309 -17.69 -16.28 20.15
N ILE A 310 -18.82 -15.80 19.64
CA ILE A 310 -20.10 -15.80 20.37
C ILE A 310 -20.53 -17.25 20.64
N ASP A 311 -20.61 -18.04 19.59
CA ASP A 311 -20.89 -19.48 19.60
C ASP A 311 -20.20 -20.18 18.42
N LYS A 312 -20.52 -21.43 18.11
CA LYS A 312 -19.88 -22.18 17.02
C LYS A 312 -20.14 -21.59 15.62
N GLN A 313 -21.26 -20.90 15.45
CA GLN A 313 -21.71 -20.35 14.17
C GLN A 313 -21.51 -18.85 14.06
N ASN A 314 -21.22 -18.16 15.16
CA ASN A 314 -21.20 -16.68 15.19
C ASN A 314 -19.90 -16.14 15.74
N GLU A 315 -19.25 -15.28 14.99
CA GLU A 315 -18.06 -14.53 15.43
C GLU A 315 -18.18 -13.04 15.12
N ILE A 316 -17.60 -12.22 15.97
CA ILE A 316 -17.48 -10.79 15.76
C ILE A 316 -16.06 -10.33 16.00
N SER A 317 -15.58 -9.43 15.16
CA SER A 317 -14.28 -8.80 15.29
C SER A 317 -14.43 -7.28 15.29
N PHE A 318 -13.77 -6.62 16.23
CA PHE A 318 -13.63 -5.16 16.26
C PHE A 318 -12.20 -4.81 15.87
N ILE A 319 -12.05 -3.86 14.94
CA ILE A 319 -10.78 -3.46 14.37
C ILE A 319 -10.66 -1.96 14.45
N GLY A 320 -9.52 -1.48 14.92
CA GLY A 320 -9.22 -0.06 14.95
C GLY A 320 -7.81 0.23 14.49
N LEU A 321 -7.68 1.34 13.77
CA LEU A 321 -6.43 1.93 13.30
C LEU A 321 -6.55 3.43 13.43
N GLY A 322 -5.57 4.09 14.05
CA GLY A 322 -5.55 5.55 14.18
C GLY A 322 -4.15 6.11 14.19
N ALA A 323 -3.98 7.32 13.68
CA ALA A 323 -2.71 8.03 13.64
C ALA A 323 -2.85 9.53 13.86
N LEU A 324 -1.79 10.09 14.43
CA LEU A 324 -1.55 11.52 14.61
C LEU A 324 -0.19 11.86 14.00
N ASP A 325 -0.20 12.71 13.00
CA ASP A 325 0.99 13.14 12.27
C ASP A 325 1.26 14.62 12.48
N ASP A 326 2.52 14.99 12.70
CA ASP A 326 2.96 16.38 12.86
C ASP A 326 4.32 16.55 12.17
N MET A 327 4.37 17.41 11.16
CA MET A 327 5.59 17.76 10.44
C MET A 327 5.90 19.22 10.64
N LYS A 328 6.97 19.51 11.35
CA LYS A 328 7.51 20.86 11.58
C LYS A 328 8.62 21.19 10.60
N LEU A 329 8.85 22.46 10.36
CA LEU A 329 9.98 22.94 9.59
C LEU A 329 11.22 23.13 10.48
N ASN A 330 12.40 22.83 9.94
CA ASN A 330 13.68 22.97 10.62
C ASN A 330 14.31 24.33 10.26
N THR A 331 13.69 25.42 10.72
CA THR A 331 14.11 26.80 10.40
C THR A 331 15.44 27.23 11.09
N GLY A 332 15.85 26.49 12.12
CA GLY A 332 17.08 26.78 12.90
C GLY A 332 18.35 26.14 12.34
N MET A 333 18.37 25.71 11.08
CA MET A 333 19.57 25.13 10.45
C MET A 333 20.66 26.17 10.24
N LYS A 334 21.91 25.80 10.54
CA LYS A 334 23.10 26.57 10.18
C LYS A 334 23.56 26.12 8.78
N ASP A 335 24.08 27.06 7.98
CA ASP A 335 24.64 26.77 6.65
C ASP A 335 23.68 26.06 5.69
N MET A 336 22.49 26.64 5.50
CA MET A 336 21.46 26.09 4.62
C MET A 336 21.90 26.08 3.15
N SER A 337 21.82 24.92 2.50
CA SER A 337 21.94 24.83 1.04
C SER A 337 20.80 25.56 0.33
N ASP A 338 20.99 25.94 -0.93
CA ASP A 338 19.93 26.56 -1.73
C ASP A 338 18.71 25.62 -1.89
N GLU A 339 18.94 24.31 -1.94
CA GLU A 339 17.85 23.30 -1.95
C GLU A 339 17.05 23.33 -0.65
N ASN A 340 17.71 23.40 0.52
CA ASN A 340 17.01 23.48 1.81
C ASN A 340 16.23 24.80 1.95
N LYS A 341 16.80 25.92 1.48
CA LYS A 341 16.08 27.21 1.43
C LYS A 341 14.82 27.12 0.58
N TYR A 342 14.97 26.57 -0.63
CA TYR A 342 13.83 26.36 -1.53
C TYR A 342 12.74 25.51 -0.87
N ILE A 343 13.11 24.38 -0.23
CA ILE A 343 12.14 23.51 0.44
C ILE A 343 11.44 24.27 1.59
N LEU A 344 12.18 25.00 2.42
CA LEU A 344 11.62 25.78 3.51
C LEU A 344 10.71 26.92 3.03
N GLU A 345 10.95 27.46 1.84
CA GLU A 345 10.14 28.55 1.30
C GLU A 345 8.73 28.09 0.92
N TYR A 346 8.58 26.90 0.33
CA TYR A 346 7.26 26.44 -0.15
C TYR A 346 6.59 25.38 0.72
N LEU A 347 7.35 24.58 1.49
CA LEU A 347 6.77 23.49 2.27
C LEU A 347 5.99 24.03 3.48
N PRO A 348 4.70 23.65 3.65
CA PRO A 348 3.92 24.01 4.83
C PRO A 348 4.27 23.15 6.05
N VAL A 349 3.89 23.59 7.24
CA VAL A 349 3.73 22.74 8.41
C VAL A 349 2.50 21.87 8.17
N VAL A 350 2.63 20.56 8.35
CA VAL A 350 1.55 19.60 8.08
C VAL A 350 1.14 18.91 9.36
N LYS A 351 -0.17 18.91 9.66
CA LYS A 351 -0.77 18.10 10.71
C LYS A 351 -1.85 17.23 10.11
N GLN A 352 -1.84 15.93 10.44
CA GLN A 352 -2.85 15.00 9.98
C GLN A 352 -3.37 14.16 11.15
N LYS A 353 -4.68 13.93 11.16
CA LYS A 353 -5.33 13.00 12.08
C LYS A 353 -6.13 12.04 11.23
N THR A 354 -5.96 10.75 11.49
CA THR A 354 -6.75 9.73 10.80
C THR A 354 -7.15 8.62 11.76
N TYR A 355 -8.34 8.09 11.58
CA TYR A 355 -8.74 6.84 12.22
C TYR A 355 -9.69 6.05 11.34
N THR A 356 -9.72 4.75 11.54
CA THR A 356 -10.75 3.84 11.05
C THR A 356 -11.12 2.88 12.16
N LEU A 357 -12.42 2.75 12.41
CA LEU A 357 -13.00 1.78 13.32
C LEU A 357 -13.96 0.89 12.52
N GLY A 358 -13.91 -0.41 12.76
CA GLY A 358 -14.76 -1.37 12.06
C GLY A 358 -15.23 -2.50 12.97
N ALA A 359 -16.42 -3.00 12.68
CA ALA A 359 -16.99 -4.22 13.25
C ALA A 359 -17.29 -5.18 12.11
N VAL A 360 -16.82 -6.41 12.21
CA VAL A 360 -17.03 -7.49 11.25
C VAL A 360 -17.74 -8.63 11.96
N TYR A 361 -18.99 -8.86 11.62
CA TYR A 361 -19.77 -9.99 12.10
C TYR A 361 -19.85 -11.04 11.01
N LYS A 362 -19.64 -12.30 11.38
CA LYS A 362 -19.81 -13.46 10.50
C LYS A 362 -20.75 -14.47 11.13
N HIS A 363 -21.64 -14.99 10.30
CA HIS A 363 -22.53 -16.08 10.62
C HIS A 363 -22.32 -17.25 9.65
N PHE A 364 -22.03 -18.42 10.21
CA PHE A 364 -21.82 -19.65 9.46
C PHE A 364 -23.10 -20.52 9.56
N ALA A 365 -23.69 -20.87 8.41
CA ALA A 365 -24.94 -21.62 8.36
C ALA A 365 -24.86 -22.71 7.28
N GLY A 366 -24.60 -23.95 7.70
CA GLY A 366 -24.34 -25.06 6.78
C GLY A 366 -23.21 -24.74 5.83
N HIS A 367 -23.45 -24.79 4.52
CA HIS A 367 -22.43 -24.47 3.50
C HIS A 367 -22.40 -22.98 3.09
N ASN A 368 -22.92 -22.09 3.93
CA ASN A 368 -23.02 -20.65 3.61
C ASN A 368 -22.37 -19.80 4.70
N MET A 369 -21.85 -18.67 4.30
CA MET A 369 -21.31 -17.68 5.23
C MET A 369 -21.92 -16.31 4.93
N TYR A 370 -22.41 -15.65 5.96
CA TYR A 370 -22.97 -14.30 5.91
C TYR A 370 -22.05 -13.36 6.67
N SER A 371 -21.68 -12.27 6.05
CA SER A 371 -20.83 -11.27 6.68
C SER A 371 -21.48 -9.89 6.64
N LEU A 372 -21.46 -9.21 7.76
CA LEU A 372 -21.88 -7.81 7.89
C LEU A 372 -20.71 -6.99 8.44
N ILE A 373 -20.36 -5.94 7.72
CA ILE A 373 -19.22 -5.09 8.02
C ILE A 373 -19.71 -3.65 8.16
N ALA A 374 -19.56 -3.10 9.36
CA ALA A 374 -19.83 -1.69 9.65
C ALA A 374 -18.52 -0.97 9.95
N SER A 375 -18.31 0.20 9.39
CA SER A 375 -17.08 0.97 9.65
C SER A 375 -17.31 2.48 9.60
N SER A 376 -16.43 3.19 10.31
CA SER A 376 -16.32 4.65 10.30
C SER A 376 -14.87 5.01 10.08
N SER A 377 -14.60 5.87 9.11
CA SER A 377 -13.26 6.42 8.84
C SER A 377 -13.32 7.94 8.90
N TYR A 378 -12.24 8.54 9.39
CA TYR A 378 -12.06 9.98 9.48
C TYR A 378 -10.64 10.35 9.11
N MET A 379 -10.48 11.41 8.36
CA MET A 379 -9.20 12.02 8.04
C MET A 379 -9.32 13.54 8.09
N ASN A 380 -8.45 14.20 8.84
CA ASN A 380 -8.29 15.64 8.84
C ASN A 380 -6.87 15.99 8.39
N ASN A 381 -6.77 16.90 7.43
CA ASN A 381 -5.52 17.45 6.94
C ASN A 381 -5.47 18.94 7.21
N LYS A 382 -4.43 19.38 7.91
CA LYS A 382 -4.17 20.81 8.16
C LYS A 382 -2.77 21.17 7.67
N ASN A 383 -2.71 22.15 6.75
CA ASN A 383 -1.47 22.70 6.23
C ASN A 383 -1.40 24.19 6.58
N LEU A 384 -0.30 24.60 7.21
CA LEU A 384 -0.10 25.97 7.64
C LEU A 384 1.22 26.51 7.10
N LYS A 385 1.17 27.70 6.51
CA LYS A 385 2.36 28.36 5.98
C LYS A 385 2.38 29.83 6.29
N TYR A 386 3.53 30.31 6.72
CA TYR A 386 3.80 31.74 6.88
C TYR A 386 4.91 32.15 5.91
N LYS A 387 4.82 33.38 5.40
CA LYS A 387 5.89 34.01 4.61
C LYS A 387 7.16 34.07 5.44
N ASP A 388 8.29 33.69 4.84
CA ASP A 388 9.61 33.61 5.49
C ASP A 388 9.64 32.69 6.73
N ASN A 389 8.62 31.85 6.94
CA ASN A 389 8.43 30.99 8.12
C ASN A 389 8.38 31.75 9.47
N ILE A 390 7.95 33.01 9.46
CA ILE A 390 7.73 33.81 10.65
C ILE A 390 6.26 33.73 11.03
N GLU A 391 5.97 33.17 12.20
CA GLU A 391 4.60 32.91 12.69
C GLU A 391 3.98 34.22 13.23
N GLU A 392 3.66 35.15 12.34
CA GLU A 392 2.92 36.37 12.60
C GLU A 392 1.63 36.40 11.78
N PRO A 393 0.49 36.87 12.31
CA PRO A 393 -0.79 36.84 11.59
C PRO A 393 -0.75 37.53 10.22
N GLU A 394 -0.02 38.62 10.08
CA GLU A 394 0.11 39.38 8.83
C GLU A 394 0.87 38.60 7.75
N ARG A 395 1.70 37.63 8.17
CA ARG A 395 2.53 36.79 7.32
C ARG A 395 1.90 35.47 6.97
N LEU A 396 0.68 35.20 7.47
CA LEU A 396 -0.06 33.99 7.10
C LEU A 396 -0.27 33.95 5.58
N SER A 397 0.26 32.93 4.91
CA SER A 397 0.15 32.74 3.47
C SER A 397 -0.78 31.59 3.11
N LEU A 398 -0.88 30.57 3.96
CA LEU A 398 -1.76 29.41 3.76
C LEU A 398 -2.28 28.92 5.10
N ASP A 399 -3.60 28.79 5.25
CA ASP A 399 -4.28 27.95 6.23
C ASP A 399 -5.26 27.06 5.49
N TYR A 400 -4.93 25.80 5.37
CA TYR A 400 -5.74 24.79 4.73
C TYR A 400 -6.19 23.78 5.76
N ASN A 401 -7.49 23.57 5.87
CA ASN A 401 -8.07 22.58 6.75
C ASN A 401 -9.18 21.81 6.03
N SER A 402 -9.03 20.51 5.92
CA SER A 402 -10.05 19.66 5.31
C SER A 402 -10.33 18.42 6.14
N GLU A 403 -11.56 17.96 6.07
CA GLU A 403 -12.03 16.78 6.76
C GLU A 403 -12.77 15.85 5.81
N GLU A 404 -12.49 14.56 5.93
CA GLU A 404 -13.23 13.49 5.27
C GLU A 404 -13.75 12.52 6.32
N SER A 405 -15.05 12.29 6.34
CA SER A 405 -15.71 11.31 7.19
C SER A 405 -16.50 10.34 6.34
N GLU A 406 -16.35 9.06 6.59
CA GLU A 406 -17.05 8.01 5.87
C GLU A 406 -17.66 7.01 6.84
N PHE A 407 -18.94 6.73 6.68
CA PHE A 407 -19.66 5.67 7.40
C PHE A 407 -20.12 4.64 6.38
N LYS A 408 -19.74 3.39 6.57
CA LYS A 408 -19.98 2.32 5.60
C LYS A 408 -20.65 1.14 6.27
N LEU A 409 -21.67 0.61 5.61
CA LEU A 409 -22.28 -0.68 5.94
C LEU A 409 -22.22 -1.55 4.69
N ARG A 410 -21.62 -2.73 4.81
CA ARG A 410 -21.46 -3.68 3.73
C ARG A 410 -21.84 -5.09 4.14
N SER A 411 -22.55 -5.79 3.27
CA SER A 411 -22.85 -7.22 3.39
C SER A 411 -22.14 -8.00 2.29
N GLU A 412 -21.50 -9.10 2.67
CA GLU A 412 -20.87 -10.06 1.76
C GLU A 412 -21.33 -11.47 2.16
N ASN A 413 -22.02 -12.16 1.27
CA ASN A 413 -22.60 -13.47 1.56
C ASN A 413 -22.07 -14.48 0.54
N LEU A 414 -21.59 -15.61 1.03
CA LEU A 414 -21.04 -16.70 0.23
C LEU A 414 -21.95 -17.92 0.35
N PHE A 415 -22.30 -18.48 -0.79
CA PHE A 415 -23.15 -19.66 -0.90
C PHE A 415 -22.41 -20.73 -1.70
N ARG A 416 -22.30 -21.93 -1.14
CA ARG A 416 -21.75 -23.09 -1.85
C ARG A 416 -22.88 -23.92 -2.41
N LEU A 417 -22.92 -24.01 -3.73
CA LEU A 417 -23.80 -24.92 -4.49
C LEU A 417 -22.93 -26.04 -5.08
N PRO A 418 -23.50 -27.13 -5.58
CA PRO A 418 -22.73 -28.32 -5.97
C PRO A 418 -21.55 -28.08 -6.94
N TYR A 419 -21.62 -27.13 -7.82
CA TYR A 419 -20.54 -26.81 -8.79
C TYR A 419 -20.26 -25.31 -8.93
N ILE A 420 -20.97 -24.52 -8.16
CA ILE A 420 -20.93 -23.06 -8.26
C ILE A 420 -20.80 -22.48 -6.86
N GLN A 421 -19.83 -21.61 -6.66
CA GLN A 421 -19.80 -20.72 -5.51
C GLN A 421 -20.40 -19.37 -5.92
N LEU A 422 -21.41 -18.93 -5.18
CA LEU A 422 -22.07 -17.64 -5.41
C LEU A 422 -21.70 -16.68 -4.27
N ALA A 423 -21.17 -15.51 -4.62
CA ALA A 423 -20.96 -14.40 -3.70
C ALA A 423 -21.91 -13.26 -4.07
N VAL A 424 -22.72 -12.79 -3.13
CA VAL A 424 -23.63 -11.68 -3.33
C VAL A 424 -23.56 -10.71 -2.17
N GLY A 425 -23.74 -9.43 -2.47
CA GLY A 425 -23.73 -8.43 -1.41
C GLY A 425 -24.04 -7.04 -1.89
N GLY A 426 -23.92 -6.10 -0.97
CA GLY A 426 -24.12 -4.69 -1.25
C GLY A 426 -23.51 -3.82 -0.17
N ASN A 427 -23.45 -2.55 -0.46
CA ASN A 427 -22.95 -1.52 0.45
C ASN A 427 -23.79 -0.27 0.40
N VAL A 428 -23.87 0.42 1.53
CA VAL A 428 -24.37 1.80 1.66
C VAL A 428 -23.32 2.60 2.42
N GLU A 429 -23.01 3.78 1.91
CA GLU A 429 -21.97 4.65 2.47
C GLU A 429 -22.48 6.08 2.55
N TYR A 430 -22.24 6.72 3.69
CA TYR A 430 -22.45 8.16 3.87
C TYR A 430 -21.11 8.85 4.05
N ILE A 431 -20.88 9.87 3.24
CA ILE A 431 -19.62 10.60 3.14
C ILE A 431 -19.89 12.06 3.43
N LYS A 432 -19.07 12.66 4.27
CA LYS A 432 -19.03 14.10 4.48
C LYS A 432 -17.61 14.59 4.24
N TYR A 433 -17.47 15.55 3.34
CA TYR A 433 -16.22 16.25 3.03
C TYR A 433 -16.39 17.73 3.30
N THR A 434 -15.45 18.32 4.04
CA THR A 434 -15.36 19.77 4.24
C THR A 434 -13.96 20.25 3.91
N ASN A 435 -13.86 21.47 3.41
CA ASN A 435 -12.60 22.15 3.20
C ASN A 435 -12.77 23.65 3.46
N GLU A 436 -11.92 24.16 4.33
CA GLU A 436 -11.73 25.57 4.59
C GLU A 436 -10.28 25.94 4.26
N SER A 437 -10.13 26.85 3.31
CA SER A 437 -8.81 27.26 2.85
C SER A 437 -8.71 28.77 2.79
N TYR A 438 -7.65 29.28 3.39
CA TYR A 438 -7.22 30.66 3.27
C TYR A 438 -5.86 30.67 2.59
N GLN A 439 -5.72 31.47 1.51
CA GLN A 439 -4.45 31.68 0.84
C GLN A 439 -4.25 33.16 0.56
N LYS A 440 -3.17 33.73 1.06
CA LYS A 440 -2.75 35.11 0.79
C LYS A 440 -1.56 35.11 -0.14
N ILE A 441 -1.71 35.77 -1.26
CA ILE A 441 -0.66 35.96 -2.25
C ILE A 441 -0.05 37.32 -1.99
N PHE A 442 1.25 37.36 -1.63
CA PHE A 442 1.97 38.57 -1.30
C PHE A 442 2.54 39.21 -2.57
N THR A 443 1.82 40.21 -3.10
CA THR A 443 2.20 41.09 -4.21
C THR A 443 2.12 42.55 -3.74
N ASP A 444 2.41 43.53 -4.59
CA ASP A 444 2.18 44.95 -4.30
C ASP A 444 0.71 45.26 -3.97
N ARG A 445 -0.20 44.42 -4.49
CA ARG A 445 -1.63 44.38 -4.12
C ARG A 445 -1.96 43.00 -3.62
N PRO A 446 -1.84 42.74 -2.31
CA PRO A 446 -2.09 41.41 -1.75
C PRO A 446 -3.49 40.93 -2.13
N PHE A 447 -3.56 39.70 -2.63
CA PHE A 447 -4.80 39.05 -2.96
C PHE A 447 -5.07 37.92 -1.97
N ILE A 448 -6.27 37.88 -1.41
CA ILE A 448 -6.71 36.83 -0.49
C ILE A 448 -7.73 35.99 -1.23
N GLN A 449 -7.47 34.68 -1.23
CA GLN A 449 -8.43 33.68 -1.71
C GLN A 449 -8.92 32.88 -0.51
N GLU A 450 -10.21 32.95 -0.29
CA GLU A 450 -10.90 32.12 0.69
C GLU A 450 -11.78 31.10 -0.02
N TYR A 451 -11.75 29.88 0.46
CA TYR A 451 -12.49 28.78 -0.11
C TYR A 451 -13.15 27.96 1.02
N ASN A 452 -14.45 27.80 0.92
CA ASN A 452 -15.22 27.02 1.88
C ASN A 452 -16.21 26.10 1.15
N THR A 453 -16.14 24.81 1.47
CA THR A 453 -17.08 23.83 0.93
C THR A 453 -17.47 22.77 1.94
N SER A 454 -18.70 22.26 1.81
CA SER A 454 -19.19 21.12 2.57
C SER A 454 -20.03 20.23 1.66
N LEU A 455 -19.51 19.05 1.33
CA LEU A 455 -20.16 18.08 0.47
C LEU A 455 -20.69 16.92 1.33
N GLY A 456 -22.01 16.64 1.24
CA GLY A 456 -22.63 15.43 1.76
C GLY A 456 -22.99 14.49 0.61
N LEU A 457 -22.62 13.23 0.71
CA LEU A 457 -22.80 12.24 -0.34
C LEU A 457 -23.27 10.91 0.25
N THR A 458 -24.35 10.34 -0.33
CA THR A 458 -24.76 8.96 -0.06
C THR A 458 -24.46 8.11 -1.29
N LYS A 459 -23.72 7.03 -1.08
CA LYS A 459 -23.35 6.05 -2.11
C LYS A 459 -23.90 4.67 -1.77
N TRP A 460 -24.34 3.93 -2.76
CA TRP A 460 -24.78 2.54 -2.62
C TRP A 460 -24.31 1.70 -3.79
N GLY A 461 -24.21 0.41 -3.57
CA GLY A 461 -23.81 -0.51 -4.62
C GLY A 461 -24.24 -1.94 -4.29
N VAL A 462 -24.37 -2.74 -5.33
CA VAL A 462 -24.66 -4.17 -5.22
C VAL A 462 -23.71 -4.96 -6.13
N PHE A 463 -23.41 -6.19 -5.73
CA PHE A 463 -22.60 -7.09 -6.54
C PHE A 463 -23.07 -8.54 -6.43
N ALA A 464 -22.76 -9.28 -7.47
CA ALA A 464 -22.87 -10.73 -7.48
C ALA A 464 -21.69 -11.33 -8.25
N THR A 465 -21.18 -12.46 -7.79
CA THR A 465 -20.15 -13.25 -8.48
C THR A 465 -20.55 -14.70 -8.47
N ALA A 466 -20.56 -15.34 -9.63
CA ALA A 466 -20.70 -16.77 -9.77
C ALA A 466 -19.37 -17.38 -10.20
N THR A 467 -18.88 -18.33 -9.44
CA THR A 467 -17.64 -19.04 -9.71
C THR A 467 -17.95 -20.51 -9.97
N TYR A 468 -17.53 -20.99 -11.13
CA TYR A 468 -17.61 -22.37 -11.53
C TYR A 468 -16.23 -23.01 -11.53
N GLU A 469 -16.11 -24.19 -10.97
CA GLU A 469 -14.92 -25.02 -11.05
C GLU A 469 -15.29 -26.39 -11.62
N SER A 470 -14.57 -26.83 -12.67
CA SER A 470 -14.80 -28.12 -13.27
C SER A 470 -14.40 -29.25 -12.32
N TYR A 471 -15.09 -30.39 -12.42
CA TYR A 471 -14.87 -31.57 -11.58
C TYR A 471 -13.40 -32.03 -11.50
N ASN A 472 -12.63 -31.85 -12.56
CA ASN A 472 -11.19 -32.20 -12.60
C ASN A 472 -10.26 -31.06 -12.20
N GLU A 473 -10.79 -29.95 -11.65
CA GLU A 473 -10.06 -28.73 -11.24
C GLU A 473 -9.14 -28.16 -12.33
N ARG A 474 -9.37 -28.52 -13.60
CA ARG A 474 -8.57 -27.98 -14.70
C ARG A 474 -9.08 -26.66 -15.23
N PHE A 475 -10.38 -26.42 -15.14
CA PHE A 475 -11.01 -25.20 -15.63
C PHE A 475 -11.76 -24.51 -14.50
N THR A 476 -11.49 -23.22 -14.36
CA THR A 476 -12.19 -22.34 -13.43
C THR A 476 -12.65 -21.12 -14.18
N ALA A 477 -13.91 -20.73 -13.99
CA ALA A 477 -14.48 -19.50 -14.53
C ALA A 477 -15.16 -18.71 -13.43
N SER A 478 -15.01 -17.41 -13.45
CA SER A 478 -15.71 -16.51 -12.53
C SER A 478 -16.33 -15.36 -13.31
N LEU A 479 -17.64 -15.19 -13.15
CA LEU A 479 -18.42 -14.09 -13.72
C LEU A 479 -18.91 -13.21 -12.56
N GLY A 480 -18.39 -11.96 -12.51
CA GLY A 480 -18.79 -10.95 -11.54
C GLY A 480 -19.57 -9.82 -12.20
N LEU A 481 -20.53 -9.30 -11.47
CA LEU A 481 -21.29 -8.11 -11.86
C LEU A 481 -21.38 -7.19 -10.64
N ARG A 482 -21.06 -5.93 -10.84
CA ARG A 482 -21.21 -4.88 -9.82
C ARG A 482 -21.83 -3.64 -10.43
N THR A 483 -22.57 -2.91 -9.62
CA THR A 483 -22.98 -1.56 -9.97
C THR A 483 -22.97 -0.68 -8.72
N ASP A 484 -22.62 0.58 -8.90
CA ASP A 484 -22.57 1.59 -7.85
C ASP A 484 -23.37 2.82 -8.30
N ALA A 485 -23.91 3.57 -7.35
CA ALA A 485 -24.57 4.83 -7.59
C ALA A 485 -24.38 5.77 -6.39
N ASN A 486 -24.64 7.05 -6.58
CA ASN A 486 -24.67 8.05 -5.52
C ASN A 486 -25.60 9.23 -5.88
N ASN A 487 -25.88 10.08 -4.90
CA ASN A 487 -26.79 11.21 -5.04
C ASN A 487 -26.13 12.52 -5.51
N TYR A 488 -24.86 12.47 -6.01
CA TYR A 488 -24.15 13.67 -6.48
C TYR A 488 -24.80 14.30 -7.70
N SER A 489 -25.10 13.49 -8.71
CA SER A 489 -25.73 13.94 -9.96
C SER A 489 -26.65 12.87 -10.54
N THR A 490 -27.54 13.25 -11.46
CA THR A 490 -28.44 12.30 -12.15
C THR A 490 -27.68 11.18 -12.86
N LYS A 491 -26.55 11.49 -13.51
CA LYS A 491 -25.70 10.48 -14.16
C LYS A 491 -25.05 9.54 -13.18
N MET A 492 -24.59 10.02 -12.02
CA MET A 492 -24.00 9.19 -11.01
C MET A 492 -25.04 8.40 -10.19
N ASN A 493 -26.30 8.80 -10.23
CA ASN A 493 -27.41 8.09 -9.61
C ASN A 493 -27.92 6.91 -10.44
N ASN A 494 -27.64 6.91 -11.74
CA ASN A 494 -28.10 5.85 -12.64
C ASN A 494 -27.17 4.62 -12.53
N MET A 495 -27.63 3.56 -11.84
CA MET A 495 -26.87 2.32 -11.65
C MET A 495 -26.44 1.65 -12.96
N VAL A 496 -27.19 1.81 -14.05
CA VAL A 496 -26.86 1.19 -15.35
C VAL A 496 -25.59 1.81 -15.95
N ASP A 497 -25.36 3.10 -15.72
CA ASP A 497 -24.18 3.80 -16.25
C ASP A 497 -22.87 3.35 -15.59
N GLN A 498 -22.96 2.73 -14.39
CA GLN A 498 -21.83 2.18 -13.62
C GLN A 498 -21.82 0.64 -13.60
N LEU A 499 -22.46 0.00 -14.56
CA LEU A 499 -22.44 -1.46 -14.65
C LEU A 499 -21.02 -1.98 -14.95
N SER A 500 -20.50 -2.82 -14.05
CA SER A 500 -19.13 -3.32 -13.99
C SER A 500 -19.10 -4.85 -14.14
N PRO A 501 -19.22 -5.39 -15.37
CA PRO A 501 -19.05 -6.81 -15.63
C PRO A 501 -17.56 -7.19 -15.53
N ARG A 502 -17.27 -8.37 -14.99
CA ARG A 502 -15.93 -8.95 -14.81
C ARG A 502 -15.98 -10.43 -15.14
N LEU A 503 -15.11 -10.88 -16.02
CA LEU A 503 -14.94 -12.30 -16.37
C LEU A 503 -13.49 -12.68 -16.14
N SER A 504 -13.27 -13.79 -15.46
CA SER A 504 -11.96 -14.39 -15.23
C SER A 504 -12.00 -15.86 -15.57
N LEU A 505 -10.96 -16.34 -16.24
CA LEU A 505 -10.83 -17.72 -16.69
C LEU A 505 -9.46 -18.25 -16.32
N SER A 506 -9.38 -19.51 -15.90
CA SER A 506 -8.13 -20.24 -15.66
C SER A 506 -8.27 -21.65 -16.21
N TYR A 507 -7.30 -22.07 -17.00
CA TYR A 507 -7.28 -23.41 -17.57
C TYR A 507 -5.90 -24.06 -17.43
N ARG A 508 -5.84 -25.22 -16.78
CA ARG A 508 -4.66 -26.06 -16.65
C ARG A 508 -4.58 -26.99 -17.89
N PHE A 509 -3.89 -26.54 -18.93
CA PHE A 509 -3.80 -27.29 -20.18
C PHE A 509 -2.76 -28.42 -20.14
N TYR A 510 -1.77 -28.31 -19.27
CA TYR A 510 -0.79 -29.36 -19.00
C TYR A 510 -0.46 -29.42 -17.51
N LYS A 511 0.24 -30.44 -17.04
CA LYS A 511 0.43 -30.80 -15.62
C LYS A 511 0.69 -29.61 -14.70
N ASP A 512 1.62 -28.75 -15.02
CA ASP A 512 2.06 -27.62 -14.18
C ASP A 512 1.90 -26.28 -14.91
N PHE A 513 1.23 -26.28 -16.07
CA PHE A 513 1.01 -25.11 -16.91
C PHE A 513 -0.43 -24.65 -16.91
N TYR A 514 -0.60 -23.36 -16.71
CA TYR A 514 -1.92 -22.72 -16.72
C TYR A 514 -1.92 -21.55 -17.70
N VAL A 515 -3.01 -21.40 -18.43
CA VAL A 515 -3.35 -20.16 -19.12
C VAL A 515 -4.45 -19.48 -18.32
N ASN A 516 -4.27 -18.19 -18.06
CA ASN A 516 -5.20 -17.38 -17.29
C ASN A 516 -5.59 -16.17 -18.13
N GLY A 517 -6.83 -15.71 -18.00
CA GLY A 517 -7.31 -14.51 -18.68
C GLY A 517 -8.35 -13.79 -17.86
N ASN A 518 -8.44 -12.49 -18.04
CA ASN A 518 -9.49 -11.67 -17.44
C ASN A 518 -9.86 -10.52 -18.35
N ILE A 519 -11.13 -10.12 -18.29
CA ILE A 519 -11.65 -8.90 -18.88
C ILE A 519 -12.67 -8.30 -17.91
N GLY A 520 -12.67 -6.97 -17.78
CA GLY A 520 -13.63 -6.33 -16.88
C GLY A 520 -13.69 -4.83 -17.06
N ARG A 521 -14.79 -4.28 -16.59
CA ARG A 521 -15.02 -2.84 -16.48
C ARG A 521 -15.00 -2.45 -15.01
N PHE A 522 -14.32 -1.37 -14.70
CA PHE A 522 -14.12 -0.88 -13.34
C PHE A 522 -14.47 0.60 -13.27
N PHE A 523 -15.03 1.00 -12.13
CA PHE A 523 -15.38 2.38 -11.85
C PHE A 523 -14.76 2.85 -10.55
N GLU A 524 -14.40 4.14 -10.52
CA GLU A 524 -13.91 4.83 -9.35
C GLU A 524 -14.58 6.19 -9.21
N LEU A 525 -14.97 6.54 -7.99
CA LEU A 525 -15.47 7.86 -7.67
C LEU A 525 -14.32 8.88 -7.75
N PRO A 526 -14.48 10.03 -8.42
CA PRO A 526 -13.50 11.10 -8.37
C PRO A 526 -13.23 11.54 -6.92
N ALA A 527 -12.04 12.08 -6.68
CA ALA A 527 -11.66 12.57 -5.35
C ALA A 527 -12.67 13.60 -4.82
N TYR A 528 -12.93 13.58 -3.51
CA TYR A 528 -13.87 14.51 -2.88
C TYR A 528 -13.45 15.98 -3.05
N THR A 529 -12.15 16.24 -3.17
CA THR A 529 -11.60 17.56 -3.52
C THR A 529 -12.17 18.08 -4.84
N SER A 530 -12.26 17.22 -5.87
CA SER A 530 -12.87 17.58 -7.14
C SER A 530 -14.40 17.68 -7.06
N MET A 531 -15.04 16.76 -6.35
CA MET A 531 -16.50 16.76 -6.21
C MET A 531 -17.00 17.94 -5.39
N GLY A 532 -16.26 18.34 -4.37
CA GLY A 532 -16.58 19.45 -3.49
C GLY A 532 -16.12 20.83 -4.00
N PHE A 533 -15.42 20.91 -5.14
CA PHE A 533 -14.90 22.17 -5.64
C PHE A 533 -16.01 23.11 -6.07
N LYS A 534 -15.98 24.34 -5.54
CA LYS A 534 -16.93 25.42 -5.82
C LYS A 534 -16.26 26.55 -6.58
N ASP A 535 -17.02 27.23 -7.40
CA ASP A 535 -16.61 28.49 -8.01
C ASP A 535 -16.76 29.70 -7.04
N ASN A 536 -16.45 30.88 -7.55
CA ASN A 536 -16.56 32.12 -6.77
C ASN A 536 -18.02 32.53 -6.46
N GLN A 537 -19.00 31.91 -7.11
CA GLN A 537 -20.44 32.07 -6.85
C GLN A 537 -20.96 31.07 -5.79
N GLY A 538 -20.09 30.13 -5.34
CA GLY A 538 -20.45 29.10 -4.37
C GLY A 538 -21.14 27.87 -4.98
N GLU A 539 -21.15 27.75 -6.30
CA GLU A 539 -21.74 26.62 -7.03
C GLU A 539 -20.73 25.46 -7.14
N TYR A 540 -21.20 24.22 -7.02
CA TYR A 540 -20.38 23.03 -7.28
C TYR A 540 -20.09 22.92 -8.79
N ILE A 541 -19.09 23.67 -9.25
CA ILE A 541 -18.82 23.84 -10.68
C ILE A 541 -18.53 22.51 -11.39
N ASN A 542 -17.88 21.55 -10.72
CA ASN A 542 -17.59 20.26 -11.31
C ASN A 542 -18.84 19.37 -11.46
N LYS A 543 -19.86 19.59 -10.64
CA LYS A 543 -21.18 18.99 -10.84
C LYS A 543 -21.86 19.55 -12.07
N VAL A 544 -21.78 20.86 -12.27
CA VAL A 544 -22.29 21.55 -13.46
C VAL A 544 -21.55 21.11 -14.72
N ASN A 545 -20.22 20.97 -14.63
CA ASN A 545 -19.36 20.46 -15.72
C ASN A 545 -19.58 18.97 -16.04
N GLY A 546 -20.49 18.30 -15.33
CA GLY A 546 -20.87 16.92 -15.59
C GLY A 546 -19.83 15.89 -15.12
N LEU A 547 -19.17 16.13 -13.99
CA LEU A 547 -18.26 15.16 -13.36
C LEU A 547 -18.97 13.83 -13.12
N GLN A 548 -18.32 12.72 -13.49
CA GLN A 548 -18.84 11.35 -13.44
C GLN A 548 -17.85 10.39 -12.80
N TYR A 549 -18.29 9.14 -12.56
CA TYR A 549 -17.37 8.06 -12.24
C TYR A 549 -16.32 7.90 -13.34
N ILE A 550 -15.07 7.78 -12.93
CA ILE A 550 -13.96 7.42 -13.81
C ILE A 550 -14.14 5.96 -14.22
N ARG A 551 -13.98 5.64 -15.50
CA ARG A 551 -14.12 4.29 -16.05
C ARG A 551 -12.78 3.74 -16.52
N SER A 552 -12.52 2.47 -16.25
CA SER A 552 -11.42 1.72 -16.84
C SER A 552 -11.89 0.37 -17.36
N ASP A 553 -11.74 0.14 -18.67
CA ASP A 553 -11.96 -1.16 -19.30
C ASP A 553 -10.61 -1.88 -19.38
N GLN A 554 -10.51 -3.09 -18.83
CA GLN A 554 -9.25 -3.79 -18.66
C GLN A 554 -9.31 -5.20 -19.20
N ALA A 555 -8.21 -5.65 -19.80
CA ALA A 555 -8.02 -7.03 -20.23
C ALA A 555 -6.60 -7.49 -19.88
N GLY A 556 -6.47 -8.77 -19.52
CA GLY A 556 -5.21 -9.41 -19.22
C GLY A 556 -5.19 -10.87 -19.68
N ILE A 557 -4.03 -11.33 -20.10
CA ILE A 557 -3.76 -12.73 -20.41
C ILE A 557 -2.39 -13.11 -19.86
N GLY A 558 -2.25 -14.33 -19.37
CA GLY A 558 -0.96 -14.78 -18.84
C GLY A 558 -0.80 -16.28 -18.82
N LEU A 559 0.45 -16.67 -18.83
CA LEU A 559 0.91 -18.03 -18.65
C LEU A 559 1.52 -18.16 -17.25
N GLU A 560 1.21 -19.27 -16.59
CA GLU A 560 1.78 -19.63 -15.30
C GLU A 560 2.35 -21.04 -15.36
N PHE A 561 3.57 -21.21 -14.86
CA PHE A 561 4.27 -22.47 -14.76
C PHE A 561 4.72 -22.73 -13.32
N ARG A 562 4.31 -23.88 -12.75
CA ARG A 562 4.63 -24.29 -11.36
C ARG A 562 5.32 -25.66 -11.32
N PRO A 563 6.59 -25.73 -11.72
CA PRO A 563 7.31 -27.03 -11.81
C PRO A 563 7.50 -27.70 -10.44
N LYS A 564 7.44 -26.94 -9.37
CA LYS A 564 7.56 -27.41 -7.97
C LYS A 564 6.63 -26.60 -7.07
N SER A 565 6.26 -27.15 -5.90
CA SER A 565 5.43 -26.46 -4.91
C SER A 565 5.97 -25.12 -4.44
N TYR A 566 7.30 -24.96 -4.45
CA TYR A 566 8.02 -23.77 -4.02
C TYR A 566 8.49 -22.86 -5.16
N LEU A 567 8.21 -23.19 -6.41
CA LEU A 567 8.71 -22.47 -7.60
C LEU A 567 7.57 -22.12 -8.56
N LYS A 568 7.47 -20.85 -8.91
CA LYS A 568 6.45 -20.32 -9.80
C LYS A 568 7.07 -19.33 -10.79
N PHE A 569 6.70 -19.45 -12.06
CA PHE A 569 6.97 -18.46 -13.11
C PHE A 569 5.66 -17.93 -13.69
N THR A 570 5.61 -16.65 -14.01
CA THR A 570 4.49 -16.04 -14.73
C THR A 570 4.97 -15.10 -15.83
N ALA A 571 4.20 -15.06 -16.93
CA ALA A 571 4.33 -14.07 -17.99
C ALA A 571 2.93 -13.53 -18.28
N GLU A 572 2.70 -12.23 -18.06
CA GLU A 572 1.38 -11.60 -18.14
C GLU A 572 1.43 -10.38 -19.07
N GLY A 573 0.50 -10.29 -20.05
CA GLY A 573 0.23 -9.10 -20.82
C GLY A 573 -1.04 -8.42 -20.32
N PHE A 574 -1.07 -7.10 -20.27
CA PHE A 574 -2.22 -6.35 -19.83
C PHE A 574 -2.49 -5.11 -20.69
N TYR A 575 -3.74 -4.72 -20.75
CA TYR A 575 -4.22 -3.48 -21.39
C TYR A 575 -5.32 -2.86 -20.53
N LYS A 576 -5.24 -1.54 -20.29
CA LYS A 576 -6.25 -0.71 -19.64
C LYS A 576 -6.63 0.43 -20.57
N HIS A 577 -7.90 0.66 -20.74
CA HIS A 577 -8.45 1.85 -21.39
C HIS A 577 -9.15 2.70 -20.35
N TYR A 578 -8.76 3.96 -20.21
CA TYR A 578 -9.39 4.93 -19.32
C TYR A 578 -10.34 5.83 -20.11
N ASP A 579 -11.48 6.09 -19.53
CA ASP A 579 -12.50 6.99 -20.04
C ASP A 579 -13.14 7.77 -18.89
N ARG A 580 -13.73 8.92 -19.20
CA ARG A 580 -14.34 9.83 -18.21
C ARG A 580 -13.39 10.29 -17.13
N TYR A 581 -12.07 10.30 -17.39
CA TYR A 581 -11.11 10.79 -16.41
C TYR A 581 -11.24 12.32 -16.29
N PRO A 582 -11.14 12.93 -15.06
CA PRO A 582 -11.21 14.37 -14.92
C PRO A 582 -10.06 15.07 -15.65
N MET A 583 -10.42 16.01 -16.53
CA MET A 583 -9.53 16.92 -17.24
C MET A 583 -9.62 18.28 -16.60
N SER A 584 -8.49 18.88 -16.21
CA SER A 584 -8.43 20.25 -15.73
C SER A 584 -8.87 21.21 -16.83
N LEU A 585 -9.75 22.15 -16.52
CA LEU A 585 -10.16 23.22 -17.43
C LEU A 585 -9.16 24.38 -17.44
N THR A 586 -8.27 24.46 -16.47
CA THR A 586 -7.26 25.53 -16.35
C THR A 586 -6.08 25.30 -17.28
N ASP A 587 -5.58 24.06 -17.37
CA ASP A 587 -4.35 23.72 -18.11
C ASP A 587 -4.54 22.64 -19.16
N SER A 588 -5.73 22.06 -19.26
CA SER A 588 -6.08 20.97 -20.19
C SER A 588 -5.26 19.69 -19.94
N ILE A 589 -4.87 19.44 -18.68
CA ILE A 589 -4.12 18.26 -18.27
C ILE A 589 -5.04 17.30 -17.50
N PRO A 590 -5.06 15.99 -17.83
CA PRO A 590 -5.78 15.00 -17.04
C PRO A 590 -5.25 14.94 -15.62
N LEU A 591 -6.12 14.90 -14.61
CA LEU A 591 -5.70 14.80 -13.21
C LEU A 591 -4.81 13.57 -12.95
N ALA A 592 -5.04 12.47 -13.69
CA ALA A 592 -4.16 11.28 -13.66
C ALA A 592 -2.69 11.58 -13.96
N SER A 593 -2.39 12.67 -14.64
CA SER A 593 -1.05 13.03 -15.09
C SER A 593 -0.43 14.18 -14.31
N LYS A 594 -1.13 14.76 -13.33
CA LYS A 594 -0.62 15.90 -12.55
C LYS A 594 0.43 15.52 -11.50
N GLY A 595 0.79 14.27 -11.39
CA GLY A 595 1.87 13.80 -10.53
C GLY A 595 1.53 13.83 -9.04
N ALA A 596 2.47 13.40 -8.23
CA ALA A 596 2.33 13.27 -6.78
C ALA A 596 3.28 14.23 -6.06
N ASP A 597 2.94 15.50 -6.04
CA ASP A 597 3.50 16.41 -5.06
C ASP A 597 2.73 16.29 -3.74
N TYR A 598 3.28 16.80 -2.64
CA TYR A 598 2.60 16.83 -1.35
C TYR A 598 1.39 17.80 -1.31
N GLY A 599 1.02 18.38 -2.44
CA GLY A 599 -0.12 19.27 -2.60
C GLY A 599 -1.45 18.51 -2.75
N VAL A 600 -2.54 19.21 -2.51
CA VAL A 600 -3.90 18.69 -2.72
C VAL A 600 -4.18 18.52 -4.22
N LEU A 601 -4.70 17.36 -4.61
CA LEU A 601 -5.12 17.08 -5.98
C LEU A 601 -6.61 17.30 -6.16
N GLY A 602 -7.00 17.86 -7.32
CA GLY A 602 -8.40 17.96 -7.73
C GLY A 602 -9.15 19.19 -7.21
N ASN A 603 -8.51 20.06 -6.43
CA ASN A 603 -9.12 21.31 -5.95
C ASN A 603 -9.13 22.38 -7.07
N GLU A 604 -9.78 22.06 -8.18
CA GLU A 604 -9.86 22.88 -9.40
C GLU A 604 -11.05 22.51 -10.27
N ALA A 605 -11.39 23.38 -11.24
CA ALA A 605 -12.42 23.10 -12.21
C ALA A 605 -12.00 21.99 -13.18
N VAL A 606 -12.81 20.94 -13.28
CA VAL A 606 -12.56 19.77 -14.11
C VAL A 606 -13.79 19.33 -14.89
N GLN A 607 -13.59 18.52 -15.93
CA GLN A 607 -14.64 17.87 -16.71
C GLN A 607 -14.25 16.41 -17.00
N SER A 608 -15.19 15.48 -16.98
CA SER A 608 -14.98 14.05 -17.22
C SER A 608 -14.87 13.70 -18.71
N ILE A 609 -13.82 14.20 -19.37
CA ILE A 609 -13.60 14.06 -20.82
C ILE A 609 -12.26 13.42 -21.19
N ALA A 610 -11.34 13.27 -20.25
CA ALA A 610 -10.02 12.70 -20.57
C ALA A 610 -10.12 11.21 -20.84
N THR A 611 -9.40 10.78 -21.86
CA THR A 611 -9.21 9.37 -22.22
C THR A 611 -7.74 9.00 -22.18
N GLY A 612 -7.44 7.77 -21.75
CA GLY A 612 -6.08 7.31 -21.62
C GLY A 612 -5.95 5.80 -21.84
N ARG A 613 -4.72 5.31 -21.78
CA ARG A 613 -4.42 3.88 -21.86
C ARG A 613 -3.18 3.55 -21.04
N ALA A 614 -3.16 2.35 -20.49
CA ALA A 614 -1.95 1.75 -19.96
C ALA A 614 -1.82 0.31 -20.44
N TYR A 615 -0.62 -0.11 -20.82
CA TYR A 615 -0.38 -1.46 -21.34
C TYR A 615 1.05 -1.91 -21.07
N GLY A 616 1.24 -3.22 -21.04
CA GLY A 616 2.56 -3.73 -20.76
C GLY A 616 2.66 -5.24 -20.69
N LEU A 617 3.90 -5.67 -20.36
CA LEU A 617 4.28 -7.07 -20.17
C LEU A 617 4.95 -7.22 -18.80
N GLU A 618 4.54 -8.22 -18.05
CA GLU A 618 5.10 -8.57 -16.75
C GLU A 618 5.68 -9.97 -16.78
N LEU A 619 6.91 -10.12 -16.28
CA LEU A 619 7.57 -11.41 -16.08
C LEU A 619 7.91 -11.56 -14.61
N MET A 620 7.70 -12.73 -14.03
CA MET A 620 8.05 -13.02 -12.64
C MET A 620 8.55 -14.45 -12.49
N GLY A 621 9.62 -14.59 -11.71
CA GLY A 621 10.06 -15.85 -11.14
C GLY A 621 10.04 -15.73 -9.61
N ARG A 622 9.39 -16.67 -8.92
CA ARG A 622 9.32 -16.69 -7.46
C ARG A 622 9.69 -18.04 -6.88
N TRP A 623 10.69 -18.03 -5.99
CA TRP A 623 11.17 -19.15 -5.22
C TRP A 623 10.83 -18.93 -3.75
N TYR A 624 10.11 -19.84 -3.14
CA TYR A 624 9.55 -19.62 -1.84
C TYR A 624 9.99 -20.65 -0.80
N ASN A 625 10.80 -20.21 0.18
CA ASN A 625 11.21 -20.94 1.38
C ASN A 625 11.61 -22.40 1.14
N TYR A 626 12.44 -22.66 0.15
CA TYR A 626 13.03 -23.98 -0.05
C TYR A 626 14.51 -23.94 0.34
N LYS A 627 14.90 -24.79 1.28
CA LYS A 627 16.26 -24.82 1.91
C LYS A 627 16.69 -23.45 2.44
N GLY A 628 15.75 -22.70 3.05
CA GLY A 628 16.00 -21.39 3.63
C GLY A 628 16.02 -20.22 2.65
N LEU A 629 15.93 -20.48 1.32
CA LEU A 629 15.95 -19.43 0.30
C LEU A 629 14.54 -19.02 -0.09
N THR A 630 14.29 -17.71 -0.07
CA THR A 630 13.11 -17.08 -0.66
C THR A 630 13.60 -15.96 -1.57
N PHE A 631 13.19 -15.93 -2.83
CA PHE A 631 13.46 -14.79 -3.70
C PHE A 631 12.34 -14.56 -4.72
N ILE A 632 12.29 -13.35 -5.23
CA ILE A 632 11.48 -12.91 -6.35
C ILE A 632 12.35 -12.14 -7.34
N ALA A 633 12.21 -12.44 -8.60
CA ALA A 633 12.73 -11.65 -9.70
C ALA A 633 11.55 -11.21 -10.56
N SER A 634 11.43 -9.94 -10.84
CA SER A 634 10.33 -9.36 -11.62
C SER A 634 10.85 -8.37 -12.65
N TYR A 635 10.25 -8.40 -13.83
CA TYR A 635 10.46 -7.40 -14.87
C TYR A 635 9.12 -6.93 -15.39
N THR A 636 9.00 -5.63 -15.62
CA THR A 636 7.81 -5.02 -16.21
C THR A 636 8.21 -4.02 -17.28
N LEU A 637 7.59 -4.17 -18.45
CA LEU A 637 7.51 -3.13 -19.47
C LEU A 637 6.12 -2.50 -19.32
N VAL A 638 6.05 -1.19 -19.07
CA VAL A 638 4.79 -0.47 -18.90
C VAL A 638 4.79 0.84 -19.68
N ARG A 639 3.68 1.11 -20.37
CA ARG A 639 3.37 2.41 -20.97
C ARG A 639 2.08 2.91 -20.36
N SER A 640 2.04 4.19 -19.99
CA SER A 640 0.86 4.88 -19.47
C SER A 640 0.76 6.25 -20.12
N GLU A 641 -0.33 6.49 -20.83
CA GLU A 641 -0.48 7.64 -21.72
C GLU A 641 -1.92 8.15 -21.68
N PHE A 642 -2.08 9.47 -21.74
CA PHE A 642 -3.40 10.12 -21.89
C PHE A 642 -3.42 10.99 -23.14
N LYS A 643 -4.60 11.16 -23.74
CA LYS A 643 -4.79 12.08 -24.88
C LYS A 643 -4.53 13.51 -24.43
N ASP A 644 -3.84 14.26 -25.26
CA ASP A 644 -3.60 15.69 -25.05
C ASP A 644 -4.94 16.45 -25.14
N GLY A 645 -5.30 17.17 -24.08
CA GLY A 645 -6.54 17.97 -24.07
C GLY A 645 -6.58 19.09 -25.12
N ARG A 646 -5.40 19.47 -25.65
CA ARG A 646 -5.24 20.50 -26.70
C ARG A 646 -5.18 19.89 -28.11
N ASN A 647 -4.80 18.62 -28.23
CA ASN A 647 -4.70 17.87 -29.48
C ASN A 647 -5.05 16.41 -29.26
N THR A 648 -6.31 16.06 -29.44
CA THR A 648 -6.86 14.73 -29.14
C THR A 648 -6.29 13.58 -29.99
N ASN A 649 -5.55 13.88 -31.06
CA ASN A 649 -4.87 12.87 -31.87
C ASN A 649 -3.51 12.46 -31.29
N ARG A 650 -3.02 13.16 -30.25
CA ARG A 650 -1.73 12.89 -29.64
C ARG A 650 -1.91 12.25 -28.27
N TYR A 651 -1.13 11.22 -27.99
CA TYR A 651 -0.98 10.67 -26.65
C TYR A 651 0.30 11.23 -25.99
N LEU A 652 0.17 11.65 -24.73
CA LEU A 652 1.26 12.12 -23.89
C LEU A 652 1.49 11.14 -22.74
N PRO A 653 2.75 10.88 -22.36
CA PRO A 653 3.03 10.05 -21.21
C PRO A 653 2.38 10.62 -19.95
N SER A 654 1.76 9.77 -19.13
CA SER A 654 1.38 10.15 -17.77
C SER A 654 2.62 10.26 -16.89
N SER A 655 2.52 10.89 -15.72
CA SER A 655 3.61 10.97 -14.74
C SER A 655 4.09 9.59 -14.24
N TRP A 656 3.34 8.53 -14.51
CA TRP A 656 3.59 7.15 -14.09
C TRP A 656 4.20 6.26 -15.19
N ASP A 657 4.59 6.82 -16.34
CA ASP A 657 5.16 6.09 -17.48
C ASP A 657 6.66 5.81 -17.28
N ASN A 658 7.00 4.88 -16.39
CA ASN A 658 8.40 4.52 -16.08
C ASN A 658 9.08 3.65 -17.14
N LYS A 659 8.37 3.10 -18.08
CA LYS A 659 8.77 2.16 -19.14
C LYS A 659 9.29 0.83 -18.61
N HIS A 660 10.44 0.79 -17.97
CA HIS A 660 11.11 -0.43 -17.52
C HIS A 660 11.27 -0.45 -16.01
N LEU A 661 10.81 -1.54 -15.40
CA LEU A 661 10.99 -1.84 -13.99
C LEU A 661 11.62 -3.22 -13.88
N PHE A 662 12.71 -3.35 -13.14
CA PHE A 662 13.28 -4.65 -12.79
C PHE A 662 13.56 -4.66 -11.30
N THR A 663 13.15 -5.74 -10.64
CA THR A 663 13.43 -5.94 -9.22
C THR A 663 13.88 -7.37 -8.98
N PHE A 664 14.94 -7.51 -8.22
CA PHE A 664 15.36 -8.76 -7.61
C PHE A 664 15.38 -8.57 -6.10
N SER A 665 14.66 -9.39 -5.36
CA SER A 665 14.62 -9.34 -3.90
C SER A 665 14.66 -10.75 -3.34
N GLY A 666 15.52 -10.99 -2.36
CA GLY A 666 15.65 -12.31 -1.75
C GLY A 666 16.18 -12.27 -0.34
N THR A 667 15.87 -13.33 0.40
CA THR A 667 16.34 -13.57 1.76
C THR A 667 16.79 -15.01 1.88
N TYR A 668 17.93 -15.22 2.53
CA TYR A 668 18.47 -16.53 2.83
C TYR A 668 18.62 -16.73 4.34
N SER A 669 17.93 -17.74 4.84
CA SER A 669 18.01 -18.14 6.25
C SER A 669 19.19 -19.09 6.45
N LEU A 670 20.17 -18.65 7.21
CA LEU A 670 21.39 -19.38 7.56
C LEU A 670 21.23 -20.11 8.92
N PRO A 671 22.06 -21.11 9.20
CA PRO A 671 22.12 -21.75 10.52
C PRO A 671 22.31 -20.74 11.64
N ARG A 672 21.90 -21.13 12.85
CA ARG A 672 22.03 -20.32 14.08
C ARG A 672 21.22 -19.02 14.03
N ASN A 673 20.07 -19.00 13.36
CA ASN A 673 19.12 -17.88 13.30
C ASN A 673 19.72 -16.58 12.70
N TRP A 674 20.51 -16.70 11.66
CA TRP A 674 20.90 -15.60 10.81
C TRP A 674 19.98 -15.56 9.57
N ASP A 675 19.55 -14.35 9.19
CA ASP A 675 18.93 -14.11 7.89
C ASP A 675 19.71 -13.01 7.16
N VAL A 676 19.98 -13.22 5.88
CA VAL A 676 20.63 -12.22 5.02
C VAL A 676 19.72 -11.95 3.83
N GLY A 677 19.42 -10.69 3.59
CA GLY A 677 18.57 -10.23 2.51
C GLY A 677 19.28 -9.25 1.60
N ALA A 678 18.91 -9.27 0.33
CA ALA A 678 19.31 -8.27 -0.65
C ALA A 678 18.14 -7.93 -1.56
N LYS A 679 18.03 -6.65 -1.93
CA LYS A 679 17.07 -6.17 -2.93
C LYS A 679 17.75 -5.21 -3.89
N PHE A 680 17.68 -5.55 -5.16
CA PHE A 680 18.11 -4.70 -6.25
C PHE A 680 16.91 -4.19 -7.02
N ARG A 681 16.89 -2.90 -7.33
CA ARG A 681 15.86 -2.26 -8.16
C ARG A 681 16.50 -1.47 -9.29
N TYR A 682 15.88 -1.58 -10.44
CA TYR A 682 16.11 -0.73 -11.61
C TYR A 682 14.77 -0.12 -12.01
N VAL A 683 14.70 1.21 -12.02
CA VAL A 683 13.49 1.96 -12.36
C VAL A 683 13.82 2.92 -13.50
N GLY A 684 13.11 2.80 -14.61
CA GLY A 684 13.23 3.72 -15.73
C GLY A 684 12.83 5.14 -15.34
N GLY A 685 13.42 6.13 -15.98
CA GLY A 685 13.17 7.53 -15.66
C GLY A 685 11.72 7.92 -15.88
N ALA A 686 11.10 8.54 -14.88
CA ALA A 686 9.77 9.11 -14.99
C ALA A 686 9.75 10.34 -15.93
N PRO A 687 8.64 10.60 -16.64
CA PRO A 687 8.48 11.83 -17.39
C PRO A 687 8.38 13.04 -16.47
N TYR A 688 8.77 14.21 -16.98
CA TYR A 688 8.54 15.48 -16.29
C TYR A 688 8.26 16.60 -17.29
N THR A 689 7.54 17.62 -16.82
CA THR A 689 7.26 18.85 -17.58
C THR A 689 8.32 19.88 -17.26
N PRO A 690 9.00 20.45 -18.27
CA PRO A 690 9.93 21.56 -18.08
C PRO A 690 9.24 22.81 -17.52
N TYR A 691 10.00 23.70 -16.91
CA TYR A 691 9.50 24.98 -16.48
C TYR A 691 9.50 26.01 -17.63
N ASP A 692 8.50 26.88 -17.63
CA ASP A 692 8.46 28.10 -18.42
C ASP A 692 9.26 29.18 -17.69
N LEU A 693 10.54 29.29 -18.02
CA LEU A 693 11.46 30.23 -17.35
C LEU A 693 11.16 31.68 -17.75
N GLU A 694 10.63 31.92 -18.95
CA GLU A 694 10.25 33.27 -19.38
C GLU A 694 9.12 33.80 -18.50
N LYS A 695 8.05 33.03 -18.39
CA LYS A 695 6.91 33.41 -17.53
C LYS A 695 7.32 33.42 -16.06
N SER A 696 8.08 32.45 -15.59
CA SER A 696 8.52 32.35 -14.20
C SER A 696 9.43 33.49 -13.78
N SER A 697 10.19 34.07 -14.70
CA SER A 697 11.06 35.22 -14.40
C SER A 697 10.33 36.54 -14.22
N LEU A 698 9.13 36.68 -14.78
CA LEU A 698 8.35 37.91 -14.61
C LEU A 698 8.03 38.16 -13.13
N VAL A 699 8.32 39.40 -12.66
CA VAL A 699 8.15 39.81 -11.25
C VAL A 699 6.69 39.57 -10.81
N GLU A 700 5.71 40.08 -11.56
CA GLU A 700 4.29 39.91 -11.26
C GLU A 700 3.86 38.46 -11.26
N ALA A 701 4.35 37.66 -12.23
CA ALA A 701 3.99 36.25 -12.32
C ALA A 701 4.58 35.44 -11.16
N TRP A 702 5.84 35.68 -10.82
CA TRP A 702 6.47 34.99 -9.67
C TRP A 702 5.77 35.37 -8.38
N ASP A 703 5.55 36.65 -8.12
CA ASP A 703 4.99 37.10 -6.85
C ASP A 703 3.52 36.66 -6.71
N ALA A 704 2.78 36.54 -7.81
CA ALA A 704 1.42 36.00 -7.79
C ALA A 704 1.34 34.53 -7.40
N LYS A 705 2.34 33.71 -7.74
CA LYS A 705 2.34 32.28 -7.48
C LYS A 705 3.27 31.84 -6.34
N GLY A 706 4.34 32.58 -6.12
CA GLY A 706 5.42 32.23 -5.19
C GLY A 706 6.25 31.03 -5.65
N ASN A 707 6.09 30.56 -6.90
CA ASN A 707 6.76 29.38 -7.43
C ASN A 707 6.84 29.44 -8.97
N LEU A 708 7.59 28.49 -9.55
CA LEU A 708 7.77 28.33 -10.98
C LEU A 708 6.47 27.96 -11.72
N TYR A 709 6.39 28.37 -12.98
CA TYR A 709 5.35 27.94 -13.91
C TYR A 709 5.87 26.79 -14.77
N TYR A 710 5.05 25.75 -14.93
CA TYR A 710 5.33 24.69 -15.89
C TYR A 710 5.03 25.13 -17.33
N ASP A 711 5.86 24.69 -18.26
CA ASP A 711 5.57 24.81 -19.69
C ASP A 711 4.66 23.66 -20.13
N TYR A 712 3.36 23.84 -20.00
CA TYR A 712 2.40 22.81 -20.38
C TYR A 712 2.32 22.56 -21.91
N SER A 713 2.94 23.42 -22.74
CA SER A 713 3.08 23.11 -24.17
C SER A 713 4.03 21.93 -24.40
N ARG A 714 4.95 21.71 -23.46
CA ARG A 714 5.91 20.59 -23.42
C ARG A 714 5.60 19.61 -22.29
N PHE A 715 4.33 19.41 -21.98
CA PHE A 715 3.89 18.54 -20.91
C PHE A 715 4.53 17.16 -21.01
N ASN A 716 5.17 16.71 -19.94
CA ASN A 716 5.88 15.42 -19.81
C ASN A 716 6.85 15.08 -20.97
N SER A 717 7.39 16.09 -21.65
CA SER A 717 8.35 15.92 -22.75
C SER A 717 9.75 15.54 -22.27
N GLY A 718 10.14 15.98 -21.08
CA GLY A 718 11.39 15.60 -20.44
C GLY A 718 11.31 14.21 -19.82
N ARG A 719 12.46 13.54 -19.65
CA ARG A 719 12.54 12.26 -18.96
C ARG A 719 13.75 12.23 -18.02
N LEU A 720 13.51 11.84 -16.79
CA LEU A 720 14.56 11.67 -15.78
C LEU A 720 15.49 10.53 -16.16
N LYS A 721 16.69 10.54 -15.60
CA LYS A 721 17.61 9.40 -15.74
C LYS A 721 17.07 8.18 -15.01
N LEU A 722 17.49 7.01 -15.44
CA LEU A 722 17.22 5.76 -14.77
C LEU A 722 17.79 5.78 -13.34
N PHE A 723 17.13 5.04 -12.45
CA PHE A 723 17.56 4.89 -11.07
C PHE A 723 17.81 3.43 -10.74
N THR A 724 18.93 3.15 -10.07
CA THR A 724 19.22 1.82 -9.52
C THR A 724 19.50 1.92 -8.03
N GLN A 725 19.08 0.90 -7.28
CA GLN A 725 19.27 0.85 -5.84
C GLN A 725 19.57 -0.58 -5.41
N LEU A 726 20.58 -0.73 -4.55
CA LEU A 726 20.86 -1.97 -3.84
C LEU A 726 20.62 -1.77 -2.36
N ASP A 727 19.78 -2.60 -1.76
CA ASP A 727 19.52 -2.66 -0.33
C ASP A 727 20.06 -3.97 0.21
N ILE A 728 20.66 -3.96 1.41
CA ILE A 728 21.20 -5.14 2.08
C ILE A 728 20.70 -5.18 3.50
N ARG A 729 20.25 -6.34 3.95
CA ARG A 729 19.78 -6.55 5.32
C ARG A 729 20.40 -7.78 5.94
N ILE A 730 20.76 -7.68 7.21
CA ILE A 730 21.27 -8.78 8.02
C ILE A 730 20.47 -8.78 9.31
N ASP A 731 19.91 -9.93 9.66
CA ASP A 731 19.19 -10.15 10.91
C ASP A 731 19.85 -11.25 11.71
N LYS A 732 19.83 -11.11 13.03
CA LYS A 732 20.28 -12.12 13.98
C LYS A 732 19.30 -12.24 15.13
N SER A 733 18.91 -13.47 15.47
CA SER A 733 18.06 -13.71 16.64
C SER A 733 18.76 -14.56 17.69
N TYR A 734 18.58 -14.19 18.96
CA TYR A 734 19.09 -14.90 20.13
C TYR A 734 17.90 -15.31 21.00
N SER A 735 17.85 -16.60 21.36
CA SER A 735 16.83 -17.14 22.23
C SER A 735 17.34 -17.29 23.64
N PHE A 736 16.73 -16.61 24.62
CA PHE A 736 16.99 -16.73 26.05
C PHE A 736 15.84 -17.50 26.70
N LYS A 737 15.96 -17.89 27.98
CA LYS A 737 14.94 -18.70 28.67
C LYS A 737 13.53 -18.05 28.66
N LYS A 738 13.42 -16.74 28.83
CA LYS A 738 12.13 -16.01 28.99
C LYS A 738 11.83 -15.02 27.86
N TRP A 739 12.78 -14.71 27.00
CA TRP A 739 12.62 -13.70 25.94
C TRP A 739 13.52 -14.00 24.74
N MET A 740 13.23 -13.40 23.60
CA MET A 740 14.05 -13.48 22.40
C MET A 740 14.51 -12.09 22.01
N LEU A 741 15.77 -11.94 21.65
CA LEU A 741 16.36 -10.72 21.09
C LEU A 741 16.56 -10.89 19.60
N GLY A 742 15.95 -10.02 18.83
CA GLY A 742 16.23 -9.83 17.41
C GLY A 742 17.04 -8.55 17.19
N LEU A 743 18.09 -8.65 16.40
CA LEU A 743 18.90 -7.53 15.95
C LEU A 743 18.87 -7.49 14.44
N TYR A 744 18.76 -6.31 13.85
CA TYR A 744 18.94 -6.17 12.41
C TYR A 744 19.75 -4.93 12.03
N LEU A 745 20.48 -5.07 10.93
CA LEU A 745 21.12 -4.01 10.19
C LEU A 745 20.51 -3.99 8.79
N ASP A 746 19.87 -2.88 8.41
CA ASP A 746 19.30 -2.66 7.08
C ASP A 746 20.00 -1.46 6.43
N ILE A 747 20.68 -1.68 5.33
CA ILE A 747 21.43 -0.66 4.60
C ILE A 747 20.67 -0.39 3.30
N GLN A 748 19.92 0.71 3.27
CA GLN A 748 19.25 1.16 2.07
C GLN A 748 20.23 1.92 1.18
N ASN A 749 20.13 1.69 -0.12
CA ASN A 749 20.98 2.31 -1.13
C ASN A 749 22.47 2.10 -0.84
N ALA A 750 22.89 0.83 -0.64
CA ALA A 750 24.22 0.44 -0.19
C ALA A 750 25.37 0.93 -1.09
N TRP A 751 25.13 1.16 -2.38
CA TRP A 751 26.09 1.75 -3.30
C TRP A 751 25.95 3.25 -3.50
N ASN A 752 25.10 3.90 -2.69
CA ASN A 752 24.93 5.35 -2.66
C ASN A 752 24.57 5.97 -4.03
N SER A 753 23.65 5.33 -4.76
CA SER A 753 23.13 5.87 -6.02
C SER A 753 22.43 7.18 -5.77
N THR A 754 22.64 8.15 -6.63
CA THR A 754 21.92 9.42 -6.61
C THR A 754 20.92 9.48 -7.77
N TYR A 755 19.75 10.01 -7.47
CA TYR A 755 18.67 10.25 -8.41
C TYR A 755 18.54 11.76 -8.65
N ASN A 756 18.74 12.20 -9.88
CA ASN A 756 18.56 13.59 -10.25
C ASN A 756 17.08 13.87 -10.49
N GLN A 757 16.54 14.83 -9.78
CA GLN A 757 15.25 15.44 -10.07
C GLN A 757 15.44 16.59 -11.07
N PRO A 758 14.35 17.10 -11.70
CA PRO A 758 14.46 18.32 -12.50
C PRO A 758 15.03 19.46 -11.65
N ASP A 759 15.98 20.22 -12.22
CA ASP A 759 16.48 21.42 -11.56
C ASP A 759 15.30 22.36 -11.30
N VAL A 760 15.24 22.94 -10.11
CA VAL A 760 14.34 24.05 -9.79
C VAL A 760 15.09 25.37 -9.87
N TYR A 761 14.35 26.46 -9.95
CA TYR A 761 14.96 27.78 -10.00
C TYR A 761 14.43 28.61 -8.83
N ILE A 762 15.30 29.39 -8.23
CA ILE A 762 14.95 30.34 -7.16
C ILE A 762 15.24 31.76 -7.65
N LYS A 763 14.45 32.73 -7.22
CA LYS A 763 14.77 34.14 -7.46
C LYS A 763 15.90 34.57 -6.57
N THR A 764 16.86 35.32 -7.11
CA THR A 764 17.96 35.92 -6.32
C THR A 764 17.53 37.20 -5.60
N GLY A 765 16.35 37.72 -5.92
CA GLY A 765 15.86 39.02 -5.48
C GLY A 765 16.30 40.19 -6.37
N LYS A 766 17.25 39.96 -7.29
CA LYS A 766 17.72 40.99 -8.23
C LYS A 766 16.76 41.09 -9.43
N ILE A 767 16.33 42.32 -9.75
CA ILE A 767 15.59 42.63 -10.97
C ILE A 767 16.60 42.91 -12.07
N MET A 768 16.54 42.19 -13.17
CA MET A 768 17.50 42.27 -14.28
C MET A 768 17.30 43.52 -15.15
N ASN A 769 16.09 44.03 -15.20
CA ASN A 769 15.68 45.17 -16.04
C ASN A 769 14.80 46.15 -15.26
N PRO A 770 15.32 46.80 -14.20
CA PRO A 770 14.53 47.64 -13.30
C PRO A 770 13.92 48.88 -14.00
N GLU A 771 14.48 49.31 -15.12
CA GLU A 771 13.98 50.44 -15.92
C GLU A 771 12.78 50.06 -16.83
N ALA A 772 12.46 48.79 -16.95
CA ALA A 772 11.32 48.32 -17.76
C ALA A 772 9.99 48.54 -17.02
N PRO A 773 8.86 48.64 -17.73
CA PRO A 773 7.54 48.64 -17.10
C PRO A 773 7.41 47.45 -16.15
N ILE A 774 6.70 47.60 -15.03
CA ILE A 774 6.55 46.55 -13.98
C ILE A 774 6.10 45.20 -14.58
N SER A 775 5.17 45.20 -15.52
CA SER A 775 4.70 43.98 -16.22
C SER A 775 5.77 43.28 -17.07
N GLN A 776 6.93 43.92 -17.31
CA GLN A 776 8.03 43.36 -18.08
C GLN A 776 9.28 43.16 -17.22
N GLN A 777 9.28 43.61 -15.98
CA GLN A 777 10.40 43.40 -15.06
C GLN A 777 10.57 41.90 -14.78
N ARG A 778 11.86 41.48 -14.67
CA ARG A 778 12.24 40.08 -14.52
C ARG A 778 13.20 39.91 -13.36
N TYR A 779 12.90 38.89 -12.53
CA TYR A 779 13.88 38.40 -11.53
C TYR A 779 15.01 37.64 -12.21
N GLU A 780 16.20 37.76 -11.68
CA GLU A 780 17.29 36.84 -11.94
C GLU A 780 16.94 35.48 -11.30
N LEU A 781 16.89 34.44 -12.12
CA LEU A 781 16.62 33.07 -11.67
C LEU A 781 17.93 32.27 -11.59
N LYS A 782 18.19 31.65 -10.43
CA LYS A 782 19.33 30.80 -10.18
C LYS A 782 18.87 29.33 -10.21
N PRO A 783 19.51 28.46 -11.02
CA PRO A 783 19.21 27.03 -10.98
C PRO A 783 19.71 26.38 -9.68
N VAL A 784 18.89 25.54 -9.07
CA VAL A 784 19.21 24.71 -7.91
C VAL A 784 19.11 23.26 -8.33
N LYS A 785 20.23 22.56 -8.30
CA LYS A 785 20.25 21.13 -8.56
C LYS A 785 19.60 20.37 -7.42
N ARG A 786 18.70 19.48 -7.75
CA ARG A 786 18.04 18.60 -6.80
C ARG A 786 18.52 17.17 -7.00
N THR A 787 19.06 16.61 -5.95
CA THR A 787 19.51 15.22 -5.93
C THR A 787 18.88 14.52 -4.74
N SER A 788 18.27 13.37 -4.98
CA SER A 788 17.78 12.49 -3.91
C SER A 788 18.53 11.15 -3.99
N GLY A 789 18.49 10.45 -2.90
CA GLY A 789 19.19 9.18 -2.74
C GLY A 789 20.46 9.37 -1.93
N THR A 790 20.47 8.75 -0.78
CA THR A 790 21.63 8.67 0.11
C THR A 790 21.68 7.27 0.71
N LEU A 791 22.86 6.86 1.12
CA LEU A 791 23.04 5.67 1.91
C LEU A 791 22.40 5.85 3.28
N LEU A 792 21.44 5.00 3.63
CA LEU A 792 20.73 5.04 4.92
C LEU A 792 20.91 3.73 5.67
N PRO A 793 21.87 3.65 6.59
CA PRO A 793 21.99 2.51 7.50
C PRO A 793 20.94 2.64 8.61
N SER A 794 20.28 1.55 8.90
CA SER A 794 19.26 1.44 9.93
C SER A 794 19.56 0.24 10.83
N ILE A 795 19.56 0.46 12.12
CA ILE A 795 19.72 -0.61 13.12
C ILE A 795 18.44 -0.70 13.91
N GLY A 796 18.00 -1.92 14.21
CA GLY A 796 16.87 -2.10 15.09
C GLY A 796 17.03 -3.27 16.02
N ILE A 797 16.33 -3.16 17.14
CA ILE A 797 16.29 -4.13 18.25
C ILE A 797 14.84 -4.54 18.44
N MET A 798 14.60 -5.84 18.50
CA MET A 798 13.29 -6.43 18.75
C MET A 798 13.40 -7.35 19.95
N ILE A 799 12.49 -7.21 20.90
CA ILE A 799 12.44 -8.05 22.10
C ILE A 799 11.04 -8.68 22.15
N ASP A 800 11.00 -10.00 22.10
CA ASP A 800 9.78 -10.80 22.23
C ASP A 800 9.73 -11.46 23.61
N PHE A 801 8.58 -11.31 24.31
CA PHE A 801 8.33 -11.83 25.65
C PHE A 801 7.27 -12.91 25.67
#